data_45d046ad327a6f977767bd086d51728a
#
_entry.id   45d046ad327a6f977767bd086d51728a
#
_cell.length_a   1.000
_cell.length_b   1.000
_cell.length_c   1.000
_cell.angle_alpha   90.00
_cell.angle_beta   90.00
_cell.angle_gamma   90.00
#
_symmetry.space_group_name_H-M   'P 1'
#
loop_
_entity.id
_entity.type
_entity.pdbx_description
1 polymer ?
#
loop_
_entity_poly.entity_id
_entity_poly.type
_entity_poly.pdbx_seq_one_letter_code
_entity_poly.pdbx_strand_id
1 'polypeptide(L)'
;MAVAVEALLTPDILRPARYLGNELGAIHKPWDRATVRWVLTYPEIYEVGASNLGHIILYSILNAQPRQLCDRAYLPAPDLAAKLRATQTPLFAVESRRSLTEFDILGFSLSYELGATNILEMLDLAGIPLTWRDRADPSYPLIFAGGQTATSNPEPYADFFDFIALGDGEELLPEIGLVLEEGKAAKLSREDLLLDLAQIPGVYVPRFYDMADDGSVHPNRPDVPARILRRVADPMPAYSIGLVPYIETVHDRLTIEIRRGCTRGCRFCQPGMLTRPARDVEPEQVIDAIEQGMRATGYNEFSLLSLSCSDYLALPAVGMEIKNRLKGENITLTLPSQRVDRFDENIANIIGGTRQGGITFAPEAGTQRMRDIVNKGLTNEELLRGVKTAVQQGWDKIKLYFMIGLPGETDVDVLGIAETMRWLRQECSKQGRRRLDFNVTISNFTPKPHTPFQWHSVSTTEFKRKQALLKEALYGVRGLKVNFTDVRISAMEDFVGRGDRRLSSVVRRAWEFGAGMDAWWESLDKAFAAWTQAIDESDLTWKYRKVESGEWNVFEKDEDDQEDPSNPHSSLDDALPWDHIDTGIDKQWLKTDLHRALEAAIVPDCSFEGCSHCGVCGVDFGHNVVVPPLPIPQFAGHFEPNQQRSQRLRVRLGKVGEMALISHLDLMRLFDRAVRRASLPITFTGGFHPSPRIVSANALPLGTTSSGEIVDFELTEAIDPETFREKLASKLPIDIPIYSVEPVEVSTPASTQLLEKAEYQIRVDSAEVASLAQWQEWIEAIKIKTEIWFEQTTKSGKVQSINLRDRLFDLTIVEVDELQTVLQYIGSCRNDGTLLRPDHVVYLLEQASQQELRLLHTHRSQLILASD
;
A
#
# COMPACT_ATOMS: atom_id res chain seq x y z
N MET A 1 9.86 14.57 23.58
CA MET A 1 8.63 15.39 23.72
C MET A 1 7.81 15.18 22.47
N ALA A 2 6.49 15.03 22.56
CA ALA A 2 5.68 14.84 21.35
C ALA A 2 5.79 16.07 20.43
N VAL A 3 5.84 15.83 19.12
CA VAL A 3 5.84 16.88 18.10
C VAL A 3 4.48 17.55 18.07
N ALA A 4 4.44 18.88 17.98
CA ALA A 4 3.20 19.64 17.83
C ALA A 4 2.64 19.47 16.40
N VAL A 5 2.03 18.33 16.14
CA VAL A 5 1.56 17.92 14.81
C VAL A 5 0.49 18.87 14.29
N GLU A 6 -0.30 19.49 15.15
CA GLU A 6 -1.36 20.44 14.82
C GLU A 6 -0.83 21.68 14.06
N ALA A 7 0.41 22.09 14.37
CA ALA A 7 1.06 23.20 13.64
C ALA A 7 1.58 22.80 12.25
N LEU A 8 1.79 21.50 12.05
CA LEU A 8 2.29 20.94 10.81
C LEU A 8 1.17 20.51 9.85
N LEU A 9 0.13 19.85 10.38
CA LEU A 9 -0.96 19.25 9.59
C LEU A 9 -2.05 20.30 9.31
N THR A 10 -1.69 21.34 8.61
CA THR A 10 -2.61 22.39 8.15
C THR A 10 -3.31 21.95 6.86
N PRO A 11 -4.44 22.59 6.47
CA PRO A 11 -5.22 22.21 5.29
C PRO A 11 -4.49 22.32 3.94
N ASP A 12 -3.35 23.00 3.90
CA ASP A 12 -2.46 23.09 2.74
C ASP A 12 -1.63 21.81 2.51
N ILE A 13 -1.48 20.97 3.55
CA ILE A 13 -0.87 19.64 3.39
C ILE A 13 -1.85 18.72 2.65
N LEU A 14 -1.38 18.06 1.61
CA LEU A 14 -2.19 17.16 0.82
C LEU A 14 -2.52 15.89 1.63
N ARG A 15 -3.81 15.64 1.85
CA ARG A 15 -4.31 14.52 2.68
C ARG A 15 -3.66 14.46 4.07
N PRO A 16 -3.82 15.49 4.90
CA PRO A 16 -3.15 15.55 6.21
C PRO A 16 -3.52 14.39 7.14
N ALA A 17 -4.65 13.73 6.91
CA ALA A 17 -5.08 12.56 7.68
C ALA A 17 -4.15 11.33 7.54
N ARG A 18 -3.18 11.34 6.62
CA ARG A 18 -2.09 10.34 6.55
C ARG A 18 -1.26 10.27 7.82
N TYR A 19 -1.20 11.36 8.57
CA TYR A 19 -0.23 11.56 9.64
C TYR A 19 -0.89 11.70 11.01
N LEU A 20 -2.19 11.46 11.11
CA LEU A 20 -2.94 11.58 12.36
C LEU A 20 -2.64 10.44 13.33
N GLY A 21 -2.44 9.23 12.82
CA GLY A 21 -2.42 8.04 13.66
C GLY A 21 -3.77 7.82 14.35
N ASN A 22 -3.77 7.09 15.44
CA ASN A 22 -4.96 6.87 16.29
C ASN A 22 -6.18 6.30 15.55
N GLU A 23 -5.95 5.58 14.47
CA GLU A 23 -7.01 4.93 13.72
C GLU A 23 -7.64 3.80 14.52
N LEU A 24 -8.79 3.33 14.08
CA LEU A 24 -9.39 2.14 14.64
C LEU A 24 -8.40 0.97 14.65
N GLY A 25 -8.19 0.35 15.79
CA GLY A 25 -7.24 -0.73 15.99
C GLY A 25 -5.82 -0.28 16.30
N ALA A 26 -5.52 1.02 16.35
CA ALA A 26 -4.25 1.52 16.86
C ALA A 26 -4.05 1.14 18.33
N ILE A 27 -2.86 0.69 18.68
CA ILE A 27 -2.55 0.20 20.03
C ILE A 27 -1.71 1.24 20.76
N HIS A 28 -2.21 1.69 21.91
CA HIS A 28 -1.55 2.64 22.77
C HIS A 28 -1.09 1.99 24.06
N LYS A 29 0.20 2.03 24.31
CA LYS A 29 0.79 1.59 25.58
C LYS A 29 1.46 2.77 26.27
N PRO A 30 1.45 2.80 27.63
CA PRO A 30 2.18 3.83 28.37
C PRO A 30 3.66 3.77 28.02
N TRP A 31 4.23 4.89 27.55
CA TRP A 31 5.60 5.00 27.11
C TRP A 31 6.62 4.53 28.16
N ASP A 32 6.39 4.92 29.41
CA ASP A 32 7.31 4.62 30.53
C ASP A 32 7.23 3.18 31.03
N ARG A 33 6.22 2.42 30.60
CA ARG A 33 6.07 1.00 30.95
C ARG A 33 6.72 0.06 29.92
N ALA A 34 7.01 0.56 28.73
CA ALA A 34 7.66 -0.23 27.72
C ALA A 34 9.17 -0.28 27.97
N THR A 35 9.73 -1.48 28.07
CA THR A 35 11.18 -1.69 28.16
C THR A 35 11.84 -1.47 26.81
N VAL A 36 11.21 -1.95 25.73
CA VAL A 36 11.68 -1.75 24.36
C VAL A 36 10.60 -1.02 23.54
N ARG A 37 11.02 0.03 22.89
CA ARG A 37 10.19 0.90 22.06
C ARG A 37 10.60 0.77 20.61
N TRP A 38 9.74 0.18 19.82
CA TRP A 38 9.91 -0.03 18.39
C TRP A 38 9.22 1.06 17.61
N VAL A 39 9.79 1.42 16.47
CA VAL A 39 9.00 1.98 15.38
C VAL A 39 9.21 1.15 14.12
N LEU A 40 8.13 0.64 13.56
CA LEU A 40 8.15 0.01 12.24
C LEU A 40 7.92 1.09 11.19
N THR A 41 8.86 1.18 10.27
CA THR A 41 8.87 2.19 9.23
C THR A 41 8.62 1.55 7.87
N TYR A 42 7.75 2.17 7.09
CA TYR A 42 7.53 1.76 5.72
C TYR A 42 8.03 2.86 4.78
N PRO A 43 9.05 2.59 3.91
CA PRO A 43 9.70 3.62 3.10
C PRO A 43 8.90 3.99 1.85
N GLU A 44 7.61 4.19 2.02
CA GLU A 44 6.64 4.63 1.03
C GLU A 44 5.57 5.48 1.71
N ILE A 45 4.77 6.20 0.90
CA ILE A 45 3.67 7.00 1.44
C ILE A 45 2.69 6.14 2.25
N TYR A 46 1.96 6.80 3.14
CA TYR A 46 1.02 6.16 4.07
C TYR A 46 0.07 5.17 3.38
N GLU A 47 -0.53 5.51 2.23
CA GLU A 47 -1.52 4.66 1.54
C GLU A 47 -0.96 3.31 1.09
N VAL A 48 0.34 3.25 0.80
CA VAL A 48 1.03 2.00 0.45
C VAL A 48 1.38 1.23 1.72
N GLY A 49 2.03 1.88 2.68
CA GLY A 49 2.50 1.24 3.91
C GLY A 49 1.37 0.75 4.80
N ALA A 50 0.33 1.55 5.01
CA ALA A 50 -0.82 1.20 5.85
C ALA A 50 -1.68 0.06 5.27
N SER A 51 -1.55 -0.24 3.98
CA SER A 51 -2.21 -1.39 3.34
C SER A 51 -1.31 -2.63 3.24
N ASN A 52 -0.06 -2.57 3.69
CA ASN A 52 0.84 -3.71 3.66
C ASN A 52 0.54 -4.69 4.80
N LEU A 53 0.16 -5.91 4.44
CA LEU A 53 -0.24 -6.93 5.41
C LEU A 53 0.89 -7.30 6.38
N GLY A 54 2.12 -7.47 5.89
CA GLY A 54 3.27 -7.81 6.74
C GLY A 54 3.53 -6.72 7.79
N HIS A 55 3.42 -5.45 7.42
CA HIS A 55 3.56 -4.32 8.34
C HIS A 55 2.49 -4.33 9.44
N ILE A 56 1.22 -4.63 9.09
CA ILE A 56 0.10 -4.76 10.04
C ILE A 56 0.33 -5.93 11.00
N ILE A 57 0.73 -7.09 10.48
CA ILE A 57 0.98 -8.30 11.29
C ILE A 57 2.10 -8.05 12.30
N LEU A 58 3.24 -7.54 11.86
CA LEU A 58 4.39 -7.29 12.73
C LEU A 58 4.11 -6.22 13.79
N TYR A 59 3.40 -5.15 13.42
CA TYR A 59 2.91 -4.15 14.37
C TYR A 59 2.04 -4.79 15.46
N SER A 60 1.12 -5.66 15.07
CA SER A 60 0.21 -6.35 16.00
C SER A 60 0.95 -7.32 16.91
N ILE A 61 1.89 -8.10 16.37
CA ILE A 61 2.70 -9.08 17.12
C ILE A 61 3.59 -8.38 18.16
N LEU A 62 4.30 -7.32 17.77
CA LEU A 62 5.15 -6.57 18.69
C LEU A 62 4.34 -5.90 19.79
N ASN A 63 3.18 -5.38 19.45
CA ASN A 63 2.27 -4.81 20.45
C ASN A 63 1.56 -5.86 21.31
N ALA A 64 1.53 -7.12 20.93
CA ALA A 64 1.08 -8.23 21.79
C ALA A 64 2.10 -8.54 22.90
N GLN A 65 3.40 -8.15 22.74
CA GLN A 65 4.44 -8.39 23.75
C GLN A 65 4.22 -7.47 24.98
N PRO A 66 4.21 -7.98 26.21
CA PRO A 66 3.79 -7.21 27.39
C PRO A 66 4.63 -5.97 27.69
N ARG A 67 5.95 -6.04 27.46
CA ARG A 67 6.91 -4.98 27.82
C ARG A 67 7.44 -4.21 26.62
N GLN A 68 6.87 -4.44 25.46
CA GLN A 68 7.26 -3.79 24.22
C GLN A 68 6.15 -2.89 23.72
N LEU A 69 6.51 -1.79 23.11
CA LEU A 69 5.64 -0.85 22.44
C LEU A 69 6.11 -0.78 20.98
N CYS A 70 5.20 -0.84 20.05
CA CYS A 70 5.48 -0.62 18.64
C CYS A 70 4.61 0.50 18.10
N ASP A 71 5.24 1.50 17.48
CA ASP A 71 4.63 2.59 16.76
C ASP A 71 4.93 2.45 15.26
N ARG A 72 4.37 3.32 14.42
CA ARG A 72 4.54 3.29 12.97
C ARG A 72 5.05 4.62 12.45
N ALA A 73 5.83 4.56 11.35
CA ALA A 73 6.20 5.75 10.59
C ALA A 73 6.21 5.44 9.09
N TYR A 74 5.94 6.45 8.29
CA TYR A 74 5.86 6.35 6.83
C TYR A 74 6.68 7.45 6.19
N LEU A 75 7.08 7.25 4.93
CA LEU A 75 7.69 8.31 4.14
C LEU A 75 6.70 9.48 4.01
N PRO A 76 7.03 10.69 4.45
CA PRO A 76 6.17 11.83 4.25
C PRO A 76 6.12 12.21 2.76
N ALA A 77 4.97 12.68 2.31
CA ALA A 77 4.86 13.26 0.99
C ALA A 77 5.72 14.54 0.90
N PRO A 78 6.10 14.97 -0.31
CA PRO A 78 7.05 16.10 -0.48
C PRO A 78 6.65 17.40 0.22
N ASP A 79 5.35 17.67 0.33
CA ASP A 79 4.81 18.86 1.01
C ASP A 79 5.09 18.84 2.52
N LEU A 80 4.81 17.72 3.20
CA LEU A 80 5.14 17.58 4.60
C LEU A 80 6.66 17.50 4.82
N ALA A 81 7.41 16.80 3.96
CA ALA A 81 8.86 16.73 4.06
C ALA A 81 9.49 18.14 3.99
N ALA A 82 9.03 18.98 3.05
CA ALA A 82 9.47 20.36 2.94
C ALA A 82 9.14 21.17 4.20
N LYS A 83 7.95 20.98 4.79
CA LYS A 83 7.52 21.67 6.01
C LYS A 83 8.33 21.23 7.23
N LEU A 84 8.62 19.93 7.37
CA LEU A 84 9.49 19.40 8.42
C LEU A 84 10.88 20.06 8.38
N ARG A 85 11.48 20.17 7.18
CA ARG A 85 12.77 20.86 7.00
C ARG A 85 12.69 22.35 7.32
N ALA A 86 11.67 23.04 6.82
CA ALA A 86 11.48 24.48 7.05
C ALA A 86 11.28 24.83 8.53
N THR A 87 10.60 23.98 9.28
CA THR A 87 10.34 24.17 10.71
C THR A 87 11.39 23.52 11.61
N GLN A 88 12.37 22.83 11.04
CA GLN A 88 13.37 22.03 11.77
C GLN A 88 12.72 21.01 12.73
N THR A 89 11.58 20.47 12.32
CA THR A 89 10.86 19.46 13.08
C THR A 89 11.28 18.06 12.59
N PRO A 90 11.73 17.16 13.45
CA PRO A 90 12.13 15.82 13.04
C PRO A 90 10.93 14.98 12.60
N LEU A 91 11.15 14.00 11.72
CA LEU A 91 10.16 12.99 11.39
C LEU A 91 9.71 12.26 12.66
N PHE A 92 8.43 11.99 12.74
CA PHE A 92 7.78 11.44 13.93
C PHE A 92 6.97 10.17 13.63
N ALA A 93 6.78 9.38 14.67
CA ALA A 93 5.90 8.21 14.65
C ALA A 93 4.44 8.63 14.83
N VAL A 94 3.52 7.95 14.15
CA VAL A 94 2.14 8.46 13.99
C VAL A 94 1.26 8.31 15.22
N GLU A 95 1.42 7.27 16.06
CA GLU A 95 0.62 7.09 17.27
C GLU A 95 1.09 8.01 18.41
N SER A 96 2.36 7.95 18.75
CA SER A 96 2.94 8.69 19.88
C SER A 96 3.33 10.12 19.54
N ARG A 97 3.46 10.43 18.25
CA ARG A 97 3.99 11.71 17.72
C ARG A 97 5.37 12.07 18.24
N ARG A 98 6.15 11.06 18.61
CA ARG A 98 7.52 11.25 19.07
C ARG A 98 8.49 11.20 17.90
N SER A 99 9.60 11.95 18.06
CA SER A 99 10.72 11.83 17.13
C SER A 99 11.22 10.39 17.06
N LEU A 100 11.61 9.94 15.87
CA LEU A 100 12.15 8.59 15.69
C LEU A 100 13.43 8.35 16.50
N THR A 101 14.16 9.40 16.88
CA THR A 101 15.35 9.30 17.76
C THR A 101 15.02 8.94 19.21
N GLU A 102 13.76 9.05 19.64
CA GLU A 102 13.35 8.69 21.01
C GLU A 102 13.11 7.18 21.19
N PHE A 103 13.05 6.43 20.09
CA PHE A 103 12.83 4.98 20.14
C PHE A 103 14.15 4.22 20.36
N ASP A 104 14.03 2.97 20.77
CA ASP A 104 15.19 2.09 20.98
C ASP A 104 15.64 1.42 19.70
N ILE A 105 14.69 1.17 18.79
CA ILE A 105 14.93 0.44 17.54
C ILE A 105 13.94 0.88 16.45
N LEU A 106 14.48 1.06 15.24
CA LEU A 106 13.72 1.35 14.02
C LEU A 106 13.87 0.19 13.04
N GLY A 107 12.74 -0.36 12.58
CA GLY A 107 12.70 -1.41 11.57
C GLY A 107 12.16 -0.91 10.25
N PHE A 108 12.92 -1.05 9.17
CA PHE A 108 12.51 -0.68 7.82
C PHE A 108 12.06 -1.89 7.01
N SER A 109 10.89 -1.77 6.37
CA SER A 109 10.40 -2.76 5.40
C SER A 109 11.08 -2.55 4.05
N LEU A 110 12.19 -3.22 3.80
CA LEU A 110 12.87 -3.22 2.51
C LEU A 110 12.32 -4.37 1.64
N SER A 111 11.20 -4.10 0.98
CA SER A 111 10.48 -5.09 0.16
C SER A 111 10.71 -4.91 -1.34
N TYR A 112 11.41 -3.83 -1.73
CA TYR A 112 11.72 -3.49 -3.10
C TYR A 112 13.07 -2.78 -3.18
N GLU A 113 13.86 -3.07 -4.19
CA GLU A 113 15.25 -2.62 -4.33
C GLU A 113 15.38 -1.10 -4.33
N LEU A 114 14.46 -0.42 -5.02
CA LEU A 114 14.49 1.04 -5.16
C LEU A 114 13.87 1.80 -3.96
N GLY A 115 13.56 1.08 -2.88
CA GLY A 115 13.11 1.69 -1.62
C GLY A 115 14.22 2.28 -0.77
N ALA A 116 15.48 2.02 -1.08
CA ALA A 116 16.62 2.41 -0.25
C ALA A 116 16.81 3.94 -0.15
N THR A 117 16.63 4.68 -1.23
CA THR A 117 16.70 6.15 -1.23
C THR A 117 15.64 6.78 -0.34
N ASN A 118 14.46 6.18 -0.27
CA ASN A 118 13.38 6.60 0.64
C ASN A 118 13.74 6.35 2.11
N ILE A 119 14.47 5.27 2.41
CA ILE A 119 14.98 4.99 3.76
C ILE A 119 15.96 6.08 4.19
N LEU A 120 16.88 6.47 3.31
CA LEU A 120 17.83 7.55 3.58
C LEU A 120 17.11 8.88 3.83
N GLU A 121 16.08 9.19 3.04
CA GLU A 121 15.23 10.37 3.23
C GLU A 121 14.55 10.37 4.61
N MET A 122 14.04 9.23 5.06
CA MET A 122 13.41 9.12 6.39
C MET A 122 14.42 9.27 7.51
N LEU A 123 15.63 8.71 7.39
CA LEU A 123 16.70 8.87 8.37
C LEU A 123 17.16 10.32 8.47
N ASP A 124 17.35 10.99 7.34
CA ASP A 124 17.73 12.41 7.28
C ASP A 124 16.66 13.31 7.93
N LEU A 125 15.41 13.13 7.56
CA LEU A 125 14.28 13.86 8.16
C LEU A 125 14.12 13.60 9.67
N ALA A 126 14.55 12.43 10.15
CA ALA A 126 14.56 12.12 11.58
C ALA A 126 15.78 12.66 12.32
N GLY A 127 16.79 13.19 11.61
CA GLY A 127 18.06 13.62 12.19
C GLY A 127 18.93 12.46 12.66
N ILE A 128 18.78 11.28 12.04
CA ILE A 128 19.54 10.06 12.36
C ILE A 128 20.67 9.91 11.33
N PRO A 129 21.93 9.70 11.74
CA PRO A 129 23.02 9.48 10.80
C PRO A 129 22.76 8.28 9.88
N LEU A 130 23.13 8.42 8.59
CA LEU A 130 22.73 7.47 7.57
C LEU A 130 23.40 6.10 7.70
N THR A 131 24.65 6.06 8.15
CA THR A 131 25.40 4.80 8.22
C THR A 131 25.58 4.32 9.66
N TRP A 132 25.73 3.00 9.83
CA TRP A 132 26.01 2.43 11.16
C TRP A 132 27.36 2.90 11.73
N ARG A 133 28.31 3.29 10.86
CA ARG A 133 29.61 3.84 11.29
C ARG A 133 29.44 5.19 11.97
N ASP A 134 28.53 6.01 11.49
CA ASP A 134 28.26 7.35 12.02
C ASP A 134 27.34 7.29 13.27
N ARG A 135 26.68 6.16 13.54
CA ARG A 135 25.81 5.92 14.72
C ARG A 135 26.52 5.25 15.88
N ALA A 136 27.79 5.54 16.10
CA ALA A 136 28.54 4.98 17.23
C ALA A 136 28.01 5.44 18.60
N ASP A 137 27.40 6.62 18.67
CA ASP A 137 26.77 7.14 19.89
C ASP A 137 25.55 6.25 20.26
N PRO A 138 25.51 5.70 21.50
CA PRO A 138 24.44 4.83 21.97
C PRO A 138 23.10 5.55 22.14
N SER A 139 23.04 6.89 22.04
CA SER A 139 21.80 7.66 22.06
C SER A 139 20.95 7.47 20.81
N TYR A 140 21.56 7.05 19.69
CA TYR A 140 20.82 6.72 18.48
C TYR A 140 20.18 5.33 18.57
N PRO A 141 18.98 5.15 18.05
CA PRO A 141 18.33 3.83 17.98
C PRO A 141 19.15 2.83 17.16
N LEU A 142 18.93 1.54 17.39
CA LEU A 142 19.36 0.51 16.45
C LEU A 142 18.49 0.59 15.19
N ILE A 143 19.12 0.51 14.02
CA ILE A 143 18.44 0.56 12.74
C ILE A 143 18.56 -0.78 12.04
N PHE A 144 17.44 -1.40 11.68
CA PHE A 144 17.45 -2.65 10.93
C PHE A 144 16.53 -2.61 9.72
N ALA A 145 16.80 -3.47 8.75
CA ALA A 145 15.89 -3.77 7.66
C ALA A 145 15.42 -5.21 7.75
N GLY A 146 14.21 -5.45 7.28
CA GLY A 146 13.64 -6.75 7.00
C GLY A 146 12.83 -6.70 5.71
N GLY A 147 12.31 -7.83 5.29
CA GLY A 147 11.53 -7.95 4.06
C GLY A 147 12.25 -8.73 2.97
N GLN A 148 11.58 -8.88 1.84
CA GLN A 148 12.04 -9.80 0.80
C GLN A 148 13.37 -9.37 0.16
N THR A 149 13.53 -8.11 -0.16
CA THR A 149 14.77 -7.58 -0.75
C THR A 149 15.93 -7.66 0.24
N ALA A 150 15.70 -7.29 1.50
CA ALA A 150 16.71 -7.44 2.56
C ALA A 150 17.15 -8.91 2.74
N THR A 151 16.22 -9.85 2.62
CA THR A 151 16.52 -11.30 2.73
C THR A 151 17.26 -11.82 1.50
N SER A 152 17.00 -11.29 0.33
CA SER A 152 17.56 -11.80 -0.92
C SER A 152 19.00 -11.36 -1.14
N ASN A 153 19.29 -10.09 -0.96
CA ASN A 153 20.62 -9.51 -1.08
C ASN A 153 20.74 -8.24 -0.20
N PRO A 154 21.25 -8.36 1.01
CA PRO A 154 21.42 -7.23 1.92
C PRO A 154 22.60 -6.31 1.56
N GLU A 155 23.55 -6.75 0.74
CA GLU A 155 24.86 -6.11 0.59
C GLU A 155 24.81 -4.69 0.04
N PRO A 156 23.98 -4.34 -0.95
CA PRO A 156 23.87 -2.96 -1.44
C PRO A 156 23.45 -1.94 -0.37
N TYR A 157 22.90 -2.43 0.74
CA TYR A 157 22.33 -1.62 1.82
C TYR A 157 23.05 -1.78 3.16
N ALA A 158 24.06 -2.64 3.20
CA ALA A 158 24.72 -3.09 4.42
C ALA A 158 25.23 -1.94 5.31
N ASP A 159 25.70 -0.84 4.73
CA ASP A 159 26.21 0.29 5.48
C ASP A 159 25.13 1.10 6.21
N PHE A 160 23.87 0.98 5.82
CA PHE A 160 22.78 1.77 6.41
C PHE A 160 22.17 1.15 7.65
N PHE A 161 22.40 -0.14 7.91
CA PHE A 161 21.75 -0.89 8.97
C PHE A 161 22.74 -1.44 10.00
N ASP A 162 22.35 -1.39 11.27
CA ASP A 162 23.09 -2.04 12.34
C ASP A 162 23.00 -3.56 12.23
N PHE A 163 21.82 -4.07 11.82
CA PHE A 163 21.61 -5.47 11.47
C PHE A 163 20.47 -5.61 10.45
N ILE A 164 20.32 -6.79 9.89
CA ILE A 164 19.28 -7.14 8.92
C ILE A 164 18.58 -8.40 9.40
N ALA A 165 17.24 -8.37 9.42
CA ALA A 165 16.38 -9.48 9.78
C ALA A 165 15.97 -10.24 8.52
N LEU A 166 16.41 -11.48 8.38
CA LEU A 166 16.28 -12.30 7.19
C LEU A 166 15.15 -13.32 7.35
N GLY A 167 14.18 -13.28 6.42
CA GLY A 167 13.05 -14.20 6.38
C GLY A 167 11.79 -13.67 7.06
N ASP A 168 11.04 -14.59 7.67
CA ASP A 168 9.73 -14.29 8.29
C ASP A 168 9.92 -13.63 9.66
N GLY A 169 9.23 -12.53 9.91
CA GLY A 169 9.43 -11.67 11.09
C GLY A 169 8.57 -12.03 12.30
N GLU A 170 7.58 -12.90 12.14
CA GLU A 170 6.56 -13.17 13.16
C GLU A 170 7.13 -13.72 14.48
N GLU A 171 8.13 -14.58 14.39
CA GLU A 171 8.86 -15.11 15.56
C GLU A 171 10.17 -14.35 15.78
N LEU A 172 10.83 -13.92 14.70
CA LEU A 172 12.13 -13.30 14.74
C LEU A 172 12.11 -11.96 15.48
N LEU A 173 11.14 -11.08 15.22
CA LEU A 173 11.09 -9.78 15.88
C LEU A 173 10.79 -9.86 17.38
N PRO A 174 9.87 -10.70 17.88
CA PRO A 174 9.72 -10.96 19.31
C PRO A 174 11.02 -11.45 19.97
N GLU A 175 11.75 -12.36 19.34
CA GLU A 175 13.04 -12.89 19.83
C GLU A 175 14.09 -11.78 19.93
N ILE A 176 14.25 -10.96 18.88
CA ILE A 176 15.08 -9.75 18.92
C ILE A 176 14.66 -8.84 20.09
N GLY A 177 13.36 -8.64 20.29
CA GLY A 177 12.83 -7.83 21.37
C GLY A 177 13.22 -8.34 22.75
N LEU A 178 13.23 -9.65 22.97
CA LEU A 178 13.67 -10.26 24.22
C LEU A 178 15.17 -10.01 24.46
N VAL A 179 16.02 -10.20 23.45
CA VAL A 179 17.46 -9.91 23.55
C VAL A 179 17.70 -8.42 23.87
N LEU A 180 16.93 -7.51 23.29
CA LEU A 180 16.98 -6.08 23.61
C LEU A 180 16.56 -5.79 25.06
N GLU A 181 15.53 -6.46 25.58
CA GLU A 181 15.09 -6.33 26.97
C GLU A 181 16.19 -6.79 27.94
N GLU A 182 16.79 -7.94 27.68
CA GLU A 182 17.88 -8.52 28.48
C GLU A 182 19.14 -7.65 28.39
N GLY A 183 19.53 -7.19 27.20
CA GLY A 183 20.68 -6.32 26.98
C GLY A 183 20.55 -4.99 27.72
N LYS A 184 19.35 -4.40 27.72
CA LYS A 184 19.09 -3.19 28.54
C LYS A 184 19.19 -3.46 30.03
N ALA A 185 18.65 -4.56 30.50
CA ALA A 185 18.75 -4.95 31.92
C ALA A 185 20.20 -5.18 32.35
N ALA A 186 21.00 -5.81 31.50
CA ALA A 186 22.41 -6.05 31.69
C ALA A 186 23.31 -4.82 31.42
N LYS A 187 22.74 -3.76 30.83
CA LYS A 187 23.46 -2.55 30.38
C LYS A 187 24.60 -2.86 29.42
N LEU A 188 24.33 -3.75 28.47
CA LEU A 188 25.32 -4.11 27.45
C LEU A 188 25.74 -2.90 26.61
N SER A 189 26.96 -2.91 26.13
CA SER A 189 27.40 -1.97 25.10
C SER A 189 26.66 -2.26 23.78
N ARG A 190 26.65 -1.29 22.84
CA ARG A 190 26.07 -1.50 21.49
C ARG A 190 26.75 -2.69 20.78
N GLU A 191 28.05 -2.85 20.93
CA GLU A 191 28.79 -3.94 20.29
C GLU A 191 28.42 -5.30 20.88
N ASP A 192 28.38 -5.43 22.23
CA ASP A 192 27.97 -6.68 22.88
C ASP A 192 26.54 -7.05 22.55
N LEU A 193 25.63 -6.06 22.50
CA LEU A 193 24.24 -6.28 22.13
C LEU A 193 24.09 -6.76 20.68
N LEU A 194 24.87 -6.20 19.75
CA LEU A 194 24.88 -6.65 18.37
C LEU A 194 25.47 -8.06 18.22
N LEU A 195 26.43 -8.43 19.08
CA LEU A 195 26.96 -9.77 19.10
C LEU A 195 25.94 -10.79 19.59
N ASP A 196 25.16 -10.44 20.63
CA ASP A 196 24.07 -11.28 21.10
C ASP A 196 22.97 -11.43 20.02
N LEU A 197 22.64 -10.33 19.34
CA LEU A 197 21.72 -10.37 18.23
C LEU A 197 22.20 -11.24 17.06
N ALA A 198 23.49 -11.23 16.76
CA ALA A 198 24.10 -12.06 15.71
C ALA A 198 24.01 -13.57 15.97
N GLN A 199 23.73 -13.99 17.22
CA GLN A 199 23.49 -15.39 17.55
C GLN A 199 22.06 -15.88 17.22
N ILE A 200 21.14 -14.95 16.96
CA ILE A 200 19.76 -15.31 16.59
C ILE A 200 19.74 -15.76 15.12
N PRO A 201 19.26 -16.98 14.81
CA PRO A 201 19.07 -17.39 13.42
C PRO A 201 18.17 -16.40 12.67
N GLY A 202 18.64 -15.90 11.53
CA GLY A 202 17.96 -14.87 10.76
C GLY A 202 18.47 -13.45 11.01
N VAL A 203 19.42 -13.23 11.91
CA VAL A 203 20.02 -11.90 12.13
C VAL A 203 21.39 -11.83 11.48
N TYR A 204 21.55 -10.92 10.55
CA TYR A 204 22.81 -10.58 9.89
C TYR A 204 23.30 -9.22 10.37
N VAL A 205 24.50 -9.15 10.93
CA VAL A 205 25.11 -7.90 11.43
C VAL A 205 26.27 -7.51 10.50
N PRO A 206 26.08 -6.63 9.53
CA PRO A 206 27.02 -6.37 8.42
C PRO A 206 28.43 -6.00 8.87
N ARG A 207 28.58 -5.29 10.00
CA ARG A 207 29.90 -4.89 10.54
C ARG A 207 30.78 -6.05 10.96
N PHE A 208 30.22 -7.24 11.14
CA PHE A 208 30.95 -8.45 11.52
C PHE A 208 31.40 -9.29 10.33
N TYR A 209 31.25 -8.73 9.13
CA TYR A 209 31.62 -9.41 7.88
C TYR A 209 32.31 -8.45 6.93
N ASP A 210 33.37 -8.96 6.29
CA ASP A 210 34.10 -8.25 5.25
C ASP A 210 33.80 -8.84 3.88
N MET A 211 33.80 -7.99 2.86
CA MET A 211 33.68 -8.38 1.47
C MET A 211 35.09 -8.56 0.88
N ALA A 212 35.36 -9.71 0.29
CA ALA A 212 36.58 -9.99 -0.47
C ALA A 212 36.55 -9.34 -1.86
N ASP A 213 37.70 -9.34 -2.54
CA ASP A 213 37.83 -8.74 -3.88
C ASP A 213 36.95 -9.39 -4.94
N ASP A 214 36.64 -10.68 -4.78
CA ASP A 214 35.73 -11.45 -5.64
C ASP A 214 34.22 -11.18 -5.36
N GLY A 215 33.92 -10.31 -4.38
CA GLY A 215 32.57 -9.98 -3.97
C GLY A 215 31.94 -10.95 -2.96
N SER A 216 32.65 -12.02 -2.57
CA SER A 216 32.18 -12.90 -1.49
C SER A 216 32.25 -12.21 -0.12
N VAL A 217 31.37 -12.63 0.78
CA VAL A 217 31.22 -12.03 2.12
C VAL A 217 31.57 -13.06 3.18
N HIS A 218 32.52 -12.72 4.07
CA HIS A 218 33.05 -13.61 5.08
C HIS A 218 33.04 -12.96 6.46
N PRO A 219 32.86 -13.73 7.55
CA PRO A 219 32.97 -13.19 8.89
C PRO A 219 34.40 -12.69 9.18
N ASN A 220 34.49 -11.51 9.79
CA ASN A 220 35.76 -10.95 10.22
C ASN A 220 36.11 -11.28 11.70
N ARG A 221 35.30 -12.12 12.33
CA ARG A 221 35.44 -12.58 13.72
C ARG A 221 34.95 -14.04 13.84
N PRO A 222 35.51 -14.81 14.77
CA PRO A 222 35.19 -16.25 14.83
C PRO A 222 33.88 -16.61 15.54
N ASP A 223 33.25 -15.67 16.23
CA ASP A 223 32.04 -15.85 17.06
C ASP A 223 30.73 -15.46 16.37
N VAL A 224 30.76 -15.34 15.05
CA VAL A 224 29.55 -15.17 14.23
C VAL A 224 29.46 -16.25 13.14
N PRO A 225 28.26 -16.62 12.67
CA PRO A 225 28.10 -17.70 11.69
C PRO A 225 28.67 -17.31 10.32
N ALA A 226 29.32 -18.26 9.63
CA ALA A 226 29.81 -18.03 8.27
C ALA A 226 28.67 -17.91 7.23
N ARG A 227 27.55 -18.56 7.49
CA ARG A 227 26.30 -18.45 6.69
C ARG A 227 25.15 -18.15 7.61
N ILE A 228 24.32 -17.21 7.22
CA ILE A 228 23.17 -16.76 7.99
C ILE A 228 21.90 -17.43 7.46
N LEU A 229 21.33 -18.31 8.29
CA LEU A 229 20.12 -19.01 8.00
C LEU A 229 18.92 -18.04 8.07
N ARG A 230 18.13 -17.91 6.99
CA ARG A 230 16.90 -17.11 7.06
C ARG A 230 15.86 -17.74 8.00
N ARG A 231 15.00 -16.94 8.60
CA ARG A 231 13.93 -17.42 9.47
C ARG A 231 12.72 -17.88 8.64
N VAL A 232 12.03 -18.90 9.15
CA VAL A 232 10.74 -19.40 8.60
C VAL A 232 9.72 -19.45 9.73
N ALA A 233 8.52 -18.91 9.49
CA ALA A 233 7.41 -18.95 10.43
C ALA A 233 6.10 -19.33 9.74
N ASP A 234 5.16 -19.89 10.48
CA ASP A 234 3.83 -20.16 9.97
C ASP A 234 3.02 -18.87 9.83
N PRO A 235 2.11 -18.78 8.83
CA PRO A 235 1.20 -17.66 8.70
C PRO A 235 0.31 -17.50 9.92
N MET A 236 0.10 -16.26 10.38
CA MET A 236 -0.69 -15.93 11.57
C MET A 236 -1.88 -15.03 11.22
N PRO A 237 -2.96 -15.55 10.60
CA PRO A 237 -4.06 -14.75 10.07
C PRO A 237 -4.79 -13.90 11.13
N ALA A 238 -4.81 -14.31 12.39
CA ALA A 238 -5.42 -13.54 13.46
C ALA A 238 -4.79 -12.15 13.66
N TYR A 239 -3.50 -12.00 13.40
CA TYR A 239 -2.80 -10.71 13.49
C TYR A 239 -3.03 -9.79 12.28
N SER A 240 -3.73 -10.27 11.26
CA SER A 240 -4.17 -9.45 10.11
C SER A 240 -5.35 -8.53 10.46
N ILE A 241 -6.03 -8.78 11.58
CA ILE A 241 -7.16 -8.00 12.07
C ILE A 241 -6.61 -6.87 12.94
N GLY A 242 -6.70 -5.64 12.50
CA GLY A 242 -6.13 -4.56 13.28
C GLY A 242 -6.52 -3.19 12.75
N LEU A 243 -5.55 -2.50 12.25
CA LEU A 243 -5.64 -1.11 11.81
C LEU A 243 -6.64 -0.90 10.66
N VAL A 244 -7.49 0.10 10.82
CA VAL A 244 -8.42 0.57 9.79
C VAL A 244 -8.15 2.05 9.51
N PRO A 245 -7.45 2.38 8.42
CA PRO A 245 -7.10 3.74 8.07
C PRO A 245 -8.30 4.66 7.95
N TYR A 246 -8.14 5.92 8.35
CA TYR A 246 -9.17 6.95 8.16
C TYR A 246 -9.38 7.30 6.69
N ILE A 247 -8.32 7.22 5.88
CA ILE A 247 -8.35 7.53 4.46
C ILE A 247 -8.33 6.25 3.61
N GLU A 248 -8.71 6.39 2.35
CA GLU A 248 -8.58 5.32 1.37
C GLU A 248 -7.12 4.97 1.13
N THR A 249 -6.79 3.69 1.25
CA THR A 249 -5.47 3.13 0.98
C THR A 249 -5.44 2.38 -0.34
N VAL A 250 -4.25 1.94 -0.78
CA VAL A 250 -4.09 1.18 -2.03
C VAL A 250 -4.91 -0.12 -2.00
N HIS A 251 -4.97 -0.76 -0.84
CA HIS A 251 -5.79 -1.97 -0.61
C HIS A 251 -6.75 -1.75 0.54
N ASP A 252 -7.84 -1.00 0.29
CA ASP A 252 -8.83 -0.59 1.28
C ASP A 252 -9.79 -1.74 1.63
N ARG A 253 -9.27 -2.84 2.14
CA ARG A 253 -9.97 -4.09 2.45
C ARG A 253 -9.27 -4.91 3.51
N LEU A 254 -10.00 -5.84 4.12
CA LEU A 254 -9.40 -6.85 4.98
C LEU A 254 -8.61 -7.86 4.11
N THR A 255 -7.37 -8.11 4.44
CA THR A 255 -6.54 -9.10 3.75
C THR A 255 -6.14 -10.21 4.71
N ILE A 256 -6.39 -11.45 4.34
CA ILE A 256 -6.07 -12.64 5.13
C ILE A 256 -5.15 -13.55 4.33
N GLU A 257 -3.99 -13.87 4.88
CA GLU A 257 -3.07 -14.83 4.29
C GLU A 257 -3.60 -16.26 4.50
N ILE A 258 -3.71 -17.01 3.39
CA ILE A 258 -4.23 -18.40 3.40
C ILE A 258 -3.14 -19.44 3.15
N ARG A 259 -2.02 -19.02 2.59
CA ARG A 259 -0.87 -19.84 2.25
C ARG A 259 0.37 -18.98 2.11
N ARG A 260 1.46 -19.35 2.74
CA ARG A 260 2.78 -18.77 2.51
C ARG A 260 3.66 -19.76 1.74
N GLY A 261 4.47 -19.23 0.82
CA GLY A 261 5.33 -20.03 -0.02
C GLY A 261 4.65 -20.57 -1.28
N CYS A 262 5.48 -20.96 -2.24
CA CYS A 262 5.05 -21.49 -3.52
C CYS A 262 6.04 -22.55 -4.01
N THR A 263 5.52 -23.68 -4.51
CA THR A 263 6.31 -24.82 -4.94
C THR A 263 6.35 -25.02 -6.45
N ARG A 264 5.70 -24.12 -7.21
CA ARG A 264 5.57 -24.20 -8.68
C ARG A 264 6.89 -24.14 -9.43
N GLY A 265 7.94 -23.58 -8.84
CA GLY A 265 9.27 -23.59 -9.47
C GLY A 265 9.42 -22.67 -10.66
N CYS A 266 8.60 -21.59 -10.79
CA CYS A 266 8.82 -20.59 -11.82
C CYS A 266 10.21 -19.98 -11.68
N ARG A 267 11.08 -20.12 -12.69
CA ARG A 267 12.52 -19.84 -12.63
C ARG A 267 12.90 -18.38 -12.48
N PHE A 268 11.98 -17.48 -12.76
CA PHE A 268 12.13 -16.04 -12.56
C PHE A 268 11.64 -15.54 -11.19
N CYS A 269 10.91 -16.38 -10.46
CA CYS A 269 10.10 -15.93 -9.32
C CYS A 269 10.87 -15.98 -8.00
N GLN A 270 11.45 -14.87 -7.57
CA GLN A 270 12.17 -14.78 -6.30
C GLN A 270 11.29 -15.10 -5.09
N PRO A 271 10.06 -14.53 -4.93
CA PRO A 271 9.20 -14.91 -3.81
C PRO A 271 8.93 -16.41 -3.74
N GLY A 272 8.68 -17.04 -4.89
CA GLY A 272 8.44 -18.49 -4.97
C GLY A 272 9.65 -19.34 -4.57
N MET A 273 10.85 -18.80 -4.60
CA MET A 273 12.07 -19.46 -4.12
C MET A 273 12.32 -19.12 -2.64
N LEU A 274 12.32 -17.84 -2.27
CA LEU A 274 12.67 -17.40 -0.92
C LEU A 274 11.66 -17.80 0.17
N THR A 275 10.44 -18.11 -0.17
CA THR A 275 9.38 -18.38 0.83
C THR A 275 9.05 -19.87 0.97
N ARG A 276 9.84 -20.77 0.33
CA ARG A 276 9.72 -22.23 0.55
C ARG A 276 10.07 -22.59 2.00
N PRO A 277 9.47 -23.65 2.56
CA PRO A 277 8.43 -24.53 2.00
C PRO A 277 7.05 -23.85 1.96
N ALA A 278 6.10 -24.41 1.24
CA ALA A 278 4.72 -23.94 1.24
C ALA A 278 3.99 -24.35 2.52
N ARG A 279 3.26 -23.42 3.13
CA ARG A 279 2.56 -23.60 4.39
C ARG A 279 1.13 -23.08 4.26
N ASP A 280 0.17 -24.02 4.17
CA ASP A 280 -1.26 -23.71 4.14
C ASP A 280 -1.76 -23.42 5.55
N VAL A 281 -2.65 -22.45 5.65
CA VAL A 281 -3.40 -22.16 6.88
C VAL A 281 -4.61 -23.09 6.97
N GLU A 282 -4.91 -23.59 8.16
CA GLU A 282 -6.09 -24.41 8.38
C GLU A 282 -7.38 -23.64 8.01
N PRO A 283 -8.33 -24.28 7.28
CA PRO A 283 -9.53 -23.64 6.76
C PRO A 283 -10.36 -22.92 7.80
N GLU A 284 -10.53 -23.51 8.99
CA GLU A 284 -11.30 -22.92 10.08
C GLU A 284 -10.66 -21.61 10.58
N GLN A 285 -9.33 -21.56 10.68
CA GLN A 285 -8.64 -20.33 11.07
C GLN A 285 -8.84 -19.21 10.05
N VAL A 286 -8.87 -19.55 8.74
CA VAL A 286 -9.15 -18.59 7.67
C VAL A 286 -10.57 -18.04 7.78
N ILE A 287 -11.56 -18.94 7.96
CA ILE A 287 -12.97 -18.58 8.08
C ILE A 287 -13.19 -17.68 9.30
N ASP A 288 -12.66 -18.07 10.44
CA ASP A 288 -12.80 -17.31 11.68
C ASP A 288 -12.14 -15.94 11.61
N ALA A 289 -10.91 -15.86 11.03
CA ALA A 289 -10.22 -14.59 10.86
C ALA A 289 -10.99 -13.64 9.95
N ILE A 290 -11.61 -14.13 8.88
CA ILE A 290 -12.43 -13.29 7.99
C ILE A 290 -13.70 -12.83 8.70
N GLU A 291 -14.44 -13.73 9.36
CA GLU A 291 -15.68 -13.37 10.02
C GLU A 291 -15.44 -12.35 11.14
N GLN A 292 -14.45 -12.59 11.99
CA GLN A 292 -14.05 -11.67 13.05
C GLN A 292 -13.53 -10.35 12.48
N GLY A 293 -12.69 -10.43 11.46
CA GLY A 293 -12.08 -9.26 10.83
C GLY A 293 -13.12 -8.35 10.17
N MET A 294 -14.08 -8.91 9.44
CA MET A 294 -15.13 -8.12 8.80
C MET A 294 -16.01 -7.41 9.84
N ARG A 295 -16.34 -8.06 10.95
CA ARG A 295 -17.09 -7.45 12.06
C ARG A 295 -16.28 -6.40 12.82
N ALA A 296 -14.99 -6.64 13.05
CA ALA A 296 -14.13 -5.73 13.79
C ALA A 296 -13.80 -4.46 12.98
N THR A 297 -13.59 -4.58 11.67
CA THR A 297 -13.14 -3.50 10.80
C THR A 297 -14.27 -2.76 10.10
N GLY A 298 -15.35 -3.46 9.78
CA GLY A 298 -16.48 -2.91 9.01
C GLY A 298 -16.19 -2.75 7.51
N TYR A 299 -15.10 -3.33 6.99
CA TYR A 299 -14.85 -3.35 5.55
C TYR A 299 -16.00 -4.02 4.79
N ASN A 300 -16.20 -3.63 3.54
CA ASN A 300 -17.15 -4.27 2.62
C ASN A 300 -16.47 -5.15 1.57
N GLU A 301 -15.16 -5.29 1.68
CA GLU A 301 -14.34 -6.13 0.82
C GLU A 301 -13.29 -6.87 1.67
N PHE A 302 -13.03 -8.12 1.32
CA PHE A 302 -11.89 -8.86 1.84
C PHE A 302 -11.14 -9.55 0.71
N SER A 303 -9.88 -9.86 0.97
CA SER A 303 -8.98 -10.52 0.03
C SER A 303 -8.30 -11.69 0.70
N LEU A 304 -8.18 -12.79 -0.02
CA LEU A 304 -7.34 -13.92 0.37
C LEU A 304 -5.98 -13.76 -0.30
N LEU A 305 -4.92 -13.78 0.49
CA LEU A 305 -3.55 -13.54 0.03
C LEU A 305 -2.73 -14.83 0.00
N SER A 306 -2.06 -15.04 -1.11
CA SER A 306 -0.99 -16.02 -1.31
C SER A 306 -0.24 -15.69 -2.58
N LEU A 307 0.96 -16.23 -2.76
CA LEU A 307 1.66 -16.21 -4.05
C LEU A 307 0.89 -16.99 -5.12
N SER A 308 0.09 -17.99 -4.73
CA SER A 308 -0.80 -18.75 -5.60
C SER A 308 -2.04 -19.22 -4.82
N CYS A 309 -3.07 -18.37 -4.77
CA CYS A 309 -4.31 -18.69 -4.05
C CYS A 309 -4.97 -19.97 -4.58
N SER A 310 -4.85 -20.25 -5.87
CA SER A 310 -5.43 -21.43 -6.51
C SER A 310 -4.75 -22.74 -6.11
N ASP A 311 -3.56 -22.71 -5.51
CA ASP A 311 -2.85 -23.89 -5.00
C ASP A 311 -3.22 -24.22 -3.54
N TYR A 312 -4.01 -23.37 -2.89
CA TYR A 312 -4.69 -23.69 -1.63
C TYR A 312 -5.95 -24.50 -1.98
N LEU A 313 -5.87 -25.82 -1.86
CA LEU A 313 -6.91 -26.74 -2.36
C LEU A 313 -8.26 -26.57 -1.66
N ALA A 314 -8.27 -26.06 -0.46
CA ALA A 314 -9.50 -25.74 0.28
C ALA A 314 -10.18 -24.43 -0.18
N LEU A 315 -9.56 -23.62 -1.06
CA LEU A 315 -10.07 -22.31 -1.49
C LEU A 315 -11.54 -22.33 -1.95
N PRO A 316 -12.00 -23.27 -2.80
CA PRO A 316 -13.41 -23.26 -3.24
C PRO A 316 -14.38 -23.47 -2.08
N ALA A 317 -14.05 -24.36 -1.15
CA ALA A 317 -14.89 -24.65 0.01
C ALA A 317 -14.91 -23.50 1.02
N VAL A 318 -13.74 -23.00 1.39
CA VAL A 318 -13.59 -21.85 2.31
C VAL A 318 -14.25 -20.59 1.75
N GLY A 319 -13.99 -20.26 0.50
CA GLY A 319 -14.60 -19.09 -0.15
C GLY A 319 -16.12 -19.19 -0.25
N MET A 320 -16.66 -20.39 -0.51
CA MET A 320 -18.09 -20.63 -0.59
C MET A 320 -18.74 -20.55 0.79
N GLU A 321 -18.14 -21.15 1.81
CA GLU A 321 -18.62 -21.08 3.19
C GLU A 321 -18.72 -19.64 3.68
N ILE A 322 -17.67 -18.86 3.52
CA ILE A 322 -17.64 -17.45 3.90
C ILE A 322 -18.71 -16.65 3.16
N LYS A 323 -18.83 -16.87 1.84
CA LYS A 323 -19.83 -16.20 1.03
C LYS A 323 -21.25 -16.51 1.47
N ASN A 324 -21.50 -17.75 1.86
CA ASN A 324 -22.80 -18.17 2.38
C ASN A 324 -23.09 -17.53 3.75
N ARG A 325 -22.10 -17.50 4.67
CA ARG A 325 -22.25 -16.86 5.99
C ARG A 325 -22.50 -15.36 5.91
N LEU A 326 -21.81 -14.69 4.98
CA LEU A 326 -21.88 -13.23 4.81
C LEU A 326 -22.86 -12.80 3.72
N LYS A 327 -23.75 -13.70 3.24
CA LYS A 327 -24.70 -13.44 2.16
C LYS A 327 -25.60 -12.22 2.41
N GLY A 328 -25.99 -11.97 3.67
CA GLY A 328 -26.81 -10.83 4.07
C GLY A 328 -26.08 -9.46 4.08
N GLU A 329 -24.77 -9.50 3.93
CA GLU A 329 -23.93 -8.34 4.13
C GLU A 329 -23.23 -7.95 2.81
N ASN A 330 -23.60 -7.01 2.06
CA ASN A 330 -23.00 -6.57 0.78
C ASN A 330 -21.43 -6.58 0.78
N ILE A 331 -20.85 -7.79 0.87
CA ILE A 331 -19.41 -8.03 1.00
C ILE A 331 -18.88 -8.71 -0.26
N THR A 332 -17.73 -8.24 -0.72
CA THR A 332 -17.06 -8.74 -1.93
C THR A 332 -15.77 -9.47 -1.57
N LEU A 333 -15.54 -10.63 -2.18
CA LEU A 333 -14.25 -11.32 -2.13
C LEU A 333 -13.40 -10.93 -3.36
N THR A 334 -12.15 -10.61 -3.12
CA THR A 334 -11.14 -10.37 -4.15
C THR A 334 -10.02 -11.39 -4.04
N LEU A 335 -9.61 -11.98 -5.15
CA LEU A 335 -8.50 -12.91 -5.24
C LEU A 335 -7.44 -12.33 -6.18
N PRO A 336 -6.34 -11.77 -5.66
CA PRO A 336 -5.34 -11.08 -6.50
C PRO A 336 -4.48 -12.03 -7.33
N SER A 337 -4.23 -13.25 -6.84
CA SER A 337 -3.30 -14.20 -7.44
C SER A 337 -4.04 -15.46 -7.90
N GLN A 338 -4.57 -15.43 -9.12
CA GLN A 338 -5.25 -16.55 -9.73
C GLN A 338 -4.42 -17.17 -10.85
N ARG A 339 -4.24 -18.48 -10.77
CA ARG A 339 -3.73 -19.26 -11.90
C ARG A 339 -4.88 -19.56 -12.87
N VAL A 340 -4.65 -19.33 -14.13
CA VAL A 340 -5.66 -19.55 -15.18
C VAL A 340 -5.99 -21.02 -15.38
N ASP A 341 -5.02 -21.92 -15.18
CA ASP A 341 -5.19 -23.39 -15.25
C ASP A 341 -6.08 -23.95 -14.13
N ARG A 342 -6.20 -23.26 -12.99
CA ARG A 342 -7.05 -23.63 -11.86
C ARG A 342 -8.36 -22.85 -11.79
N PHE A 343 -8.57 -21.89 -12.71
CA PHE A 343 -9.78 -21.09 -12.70
C PHE A 343 -10.97 -21.88 -13.26
N ASP A 344 -11.99 -22.09 -12.45
CA ASP A 344 -13.20 -22.81 -12.74
C ASP A 344 -14.46 -22.06 -12.29
N GLU A 345 -15.61 -22.69 -12.44
CA GLU A 345 -16.91 -22.13 -12.05
C GLU A 345 -17.03 -21.90 -10.55
N ASN A 346 -16.45 -22.75 -9.70
CA ASN A 346 -16.47 -22.58 -8.25
C ASN A 346 -15.72 -21.32 -7.85
N ILE A 347 -14.51 -21.15 -8.38
CA ILE A 347 -13.72 -19.92 -8.17
C ILE A 347 -14.46 -18.69 -8.70
N ALA A 348 -15.08 -18.79 -9.88
CA ALA A 348 -15.86 -17.69 -10.46
C ALA A 348 -17.06 -17.31 -9.55
N ASN A 349 -17.76 -18.30 -8.99
CA ASN A 349 -18.89 -18.05 -8.08
C ASN A 349 -18.48 -17.37 -6.78
N ILE A 350 -17.33 -17.71 -6.20
CA ILE A 350 -16.88 -17.06 -4.96
C ILE A 350 -16.37 -15.63 -5.19
N ILE A 351 -15.78 -15.33 -6.36
CA ILE A 351 -15.35 -13.96 -6.73
C ILE A 351 -16.52 -13.13 -7.28
N GLY A 352 -17.47 -13.78 -7.97
CA GLY A 352 -18.62 -13.14 -8.58
C GLY A 352 -19.59 -12.52 -7.57
N GLY A 353 -20.43 -11.59 -8.03
CA GLY A 353 -21.44 -10.93 -7.21
C GLY A 353 -21.91 -9.61 -7.80
N THR A 354 -22.49 -8.74 -6.96
CA THR A 354 -23.00 -7.41 -7.34
C THR A 354 -21.88 -6.45 -7.78
N ARG A 355 -20.62 -6.73 -7.37
CA ARG A 355 -19.42 -6.01 -7.85
C ARG A 355 -18.50 -7.02 -8.50
N GLN A 356 -18.51 -7.12 -9.82
CA GLN A 356 -17.46 -7.87 -10.51
C GLN A 356 -16.21 -7.02 -10.59
N GLY A 357 -15.20 -7.36 -9.78
CA GLY A 357 -13.83 -6.84 -9.94
C GLY A 357 -13.21 -7.31 -11.26
N GLY A 358 -12.13 -6.69 -11.69
CA GLY A 358 -11.36 -7.20 -12.83
C GLY A 358 -10.71 -8.54 -12.47
N ILE A 359 -10.66 -9.47 -13.43
CA ILE A 359 -9.92 -10.71 -13.29
C ILE A 359 -8.53 -10.57 -13.94
N THR A 360 -7.53 -11.12 -13.27
CA THR A 360 -6.14 -11.06 -13.73
C THR A 360 -5.55 -12.46 -13.86
N PHE A 361 -4.93 -12.74 -15.02
CA PHE A 361 -4.16 -13.95 -15.24
C PHE A 361 -2.74 -13.60 -15.71
N ALA A 362 -1.78 -14.47 -15.42
CA ALA A 362 -0.38 -14.28 -15.74
C ALA A 362 0.16 -15.43 -16.58
N PRO A 363 -0.02 -15.41 -17.91
CA PRO A 363 0.61 -16.40 -18.80
C PRO A 363 2.13 -16.30 -18.83
N GLU A 364 2.68 -15.12 -18.53
CA GLU A 364 4.09 -14.72 -18.51
C GLU A 364 4.75 -14.65 -19.88
N ALA A 365 4.57 -15.66 -20.75
CA ALA A 365 5.19 -15.72 -22.07
C ALA A 365 4.19 -16.08 -23.18
N GLY A 366 4.51 -15.64 -24.40
CA GLY A 366 3.63 -15.80 -25.57
C GLY A 366 3.62 -17.20 -26.14
N THR A 367 4.74 -17.93 -26.06
CA THR A 367 4.86 -19.30 -26.65
C THR A 367 4.92 -20.37 -25.59
N GLN A 368 4.55 -21.60 -25.96
CA GLN A 368 4.68 -22.77 -25.07
C GLN A 368 6.15 -23.00 -24.68
N ARG A 369 7.05 -22.93 -25.65
CA ARG A 369 8.48 -23.09 -25.40
C ARG A 369 8.99 -22.12 -24.29
N MET A 370 8.62 -20.86 -24.37
CA MET A 370 9.03 -19.89 -23.34
C MET A 370 8.36 -20.16 -22.00
N ARG A 371 7.11 -20.59 -21.97
CA ARG A 371 6.45 -20.99 -20.72
C ARG A 371 7.13 -22.21 -20.08
N ASP A 372 7.65 -23.12 -20.88
CA ASP A 372 8.42 -24.28 -20.40
C ASP A 372 9.81 -23.85 -19.89
N ILE A 373 10.51 -22.96 -20.60
CA ILE A 373 11.79 -22.38 -20.16
C ILE A 373 11.63 -21.70 -18.79
N VAL A 374 10.59 -20.91 -18.58
CA VAL A 374 10.34 -20.25 -17.29
C VAL A 374 9.64 -21.15 -16.27
N ASN A 375 9.37 -22.38 -16.59
CA ASN A 375 8.64 -23.35 -15.76
C ASN A 375 7.28 -22.85 -15.26
N LYS A 376 6.50 -22.27 -16.17
CA LYS A 376 5.17 -21.74 -15.78
C LYS A 376 4.12 -22.83 -15.57
N GLY A 377 4.29 -23.98 -16.23
CA GLY A 377 3.36 -25.11 -16.16
C GLY A 377 1.95 -24.72 -16.61
N LEU A 378 1.84 -24.10 -17.80
CA LEU A 378 0.58 -23.63 -18.38
C LEU A 378 0.54 -23.90 -19.87
N THR A 379 -0.49 -24.62 -20.33
CA THR A 379 -0.72 -24.90 -21.74
C THR A 379 -1.61 -23.85 -22.42
N ASN A 380 -1.64 -23.82 -23.75
CA ASN A 380 -2.53 -22.96 -24.52
C ASN A 380 -4.01 -23.30 -24.26
N GLU A 381 -4.32 -24.61 -24.16
CA GLU A 381 -5.66 -25.13 -23.91
C GLU A 381 -6.18 -24.67 -22.54
N GLU A 382 -5.35 -24.71 -21.51
CA GLU A 382 -5.68 -24.25 -20.16
C GLU A 382 -5.90 -22.75 -20.13
N LEU A 383 -5.03 -21.99 -20.79
CA LEU A 383 -5.19 -20.54 -20.92
C LEU A 383 -6.53 -20.18 -21.57
N LEU A 384 -6.85 -20.84 -22.70
CA LEU A 384 -8.10 -20.61 -23.40
C LEU A 384 -9.31 -21.01 -22.56
N ARG A 385 -9.24 -22.17 -21.89
CA ARG A 385 -10.30 -22.64 -21.01
C ARG A 385 -10.59 -21.64 -19.90
N GLY A 386 -9.54 -21.18 -19.17
CA GLY A 386 -9.72 -20.22 -18.08
C GLY A 386 -10.30 -18.88 -18.53
N VAL A 387 -9.82 -18.35 -19.68
CA VAL A 387 -10.37 -17.12 -20.26
C VAL A 387 -11.83 -17.31 -20.70
N LYS A 388 -12.16 -18.45 -21.35
CA LYS A 388 -13.56 -18.78 -21.76
C LYS A 388 -14.47 -18.90 -20.54
N THR A 389 -14.04 -19.56 -19.48
CA THR A 389 -14.78 -19.66 -18.21
C THR A 389 -15.07 -18.28 -17.64
N ALA A 390 -14.07 -17.39 -17.57
CA ALA A 390 -14.27 -16.02 -17.10
C ALA A 390 -15.34 -15.28 -17.96
N VAL A 391 -15.27 -15.36 -19.29
CA VAL A 391 -16.23 -14.73 -20.19
C VAL A 391 -17.64 -15.31 -20.00
N GLN A 392 -17.78 -16.62 -19.84
CA GLN A 392 -19.07 -17.28 -19.61
C GLN A 392 -19.69 -16.87 -18.29
N GLN A 393 -18.86 -16.64 -17.26
CA GLN A 393 -19.28 -16.15 -15.93
C GLN A 393 -19.48 -14.63 -15.87
N GLY A 394 -19.36 -13.93 -17.00
CA GLY A 394 -19.78 -12.54 -17.17
C GLY A 394 -18.66 -11.50 -17.19
N TRP A 395 -17.39 -11.87 -17.10
CA TRP A 395 -16.29 -10.91 -17.24
C TRP A 395 -16.16 -10.45 -18.70
N ASP A 396 -16.19 -9.15 -18.90
CA ASP A 396 -15.98 -8.49 -20.20
C ASP A 396 -14.60 -7.79 -20.29
N LYS A 397 -13.86 -7.73 -19.17
CA LYS A 397 -12.51 -7.20 -19.08
C LYS A 397 -11.61 -8.18 -18.38
N ILE A 398 -10.51 -8.56 -19.03
CA ILE A 398 -9.50 -9.48 -18.47
C ILE A 398 -8.16 -8.80 -18.55
N LYS A 399 -7.42 -8.83 -17.42
CA LYS A 399 -6.05 -8.34 -17.33
C LYS A 399 -5.08 -9.51 -17.52
N LEU A 400 -4.08 -9.33 -18.39
CA LEU A 400 -3.05 -10.32 -18.65
C LEU A 400 -1.66 -9.74 -18.41
N TYR A 401 -0.79 -10.54 -17.78
CA TYR A 401 0.61 -10.19 -17.57
C TYR A 401 1.53 -11.04 -18.44
N PHE A 402 2.47 -10.37 -19.09
CA PHE A 402 3.56 -11.00 -19.86
C PHE A 402 4.88 -10.33 -19.50
N MET A 403 5.98 -11.02 -19.71
CA MET A 403 7.34 -10.51 -19.62
C MET A 403 8.05 -10.62 -20.95
N ILE A 404 9.03 -9.73 -21.17
CA ILE A 404 9.98 -9.75 -22.28
C ILE A 404 11.40 -9.68 -21.73
N GLY A 405 12.37 -10.13 -22.54
CA GLY A 405 13.77 -10.17 -22.13
C GLY A 405 14.11 -11.39 -21.27
N LEU A 406 13.28 -12.42 -21.33
CA LEU A 406 13.52 -13.68 -20.63
C LEU A 406 14.73 -14.42 -21.23
N PRO A 407 15.49 -15.16 -20.41
CA PRO A 407 16.58 -15.99 -20.91
C PRO A 407 16.14 -16.94 -22.03
N GLY A 408 16.89 -16.99 -23.14
CA GLY A 408 16.57 -17.78 -24.31
C GLY A 408 15.41 -17.31 -25.16
N GLU A 409 14.89 -16.11 -24.92
CA GLU A 409 13.77 -15.53 -25.67
C GLU A 409 14.19 -15.04 -27.05
N THR A 410 13.45 -15.44 -28.08
CA THR A 410 13.61 -15.02 -29.46
C THR A 410 12.50 -14.05 -29.88
N ASP A 411 12.65 -13.41 -31.05
CA ASP A 411 11.62 -12.53 -31.60
C ASP A 411 10.31 -13.28 -31.87
N VAL A 412 10.38 -14.59 -32.19
CA VAL A 412 9.20 -15.44 -32.33
C VAL A 412 8.42 -15.54 -31.02
N ASP A 413 9.10 -15.64 -29.90
CA ASP A 413 8.48 -15.73 -28.59
C ASP A 413 7.82 -14.39 -28.18
N VAL A 414 8.50 -13.27 -28.49
CA VAL A 414 7.98 -11.94 -28.27
C VAL A 414 6.71 -11.72 -29.10
N LEU A 415 6.75 -12.02 -30.41
CA LEU A 415 5.59 -11.93 -31.30
C LEU A 415 4.47 -12.87 -30.91
N GLY A 416 4.81 -14.02 -30.29
CA GLY A 416 3.85 -14.98 -29.73
C GLY A 416 2.90 -14.37 -28.71
N ILE A 417 3.29 -13.28 -28.02
CA ILE A 417 2.39 -12.53 -27.14
C ILE A 417 1.25 -11.91 -27.97
N ALA A 418 1.59 -11.25 -29.09
CA ALA A 418 0.58 -10.65 -29.95
C ALA A 418 -0.31 -11.69 -30.64
N GLU A 419 0.24 -12.82 -31.03
CA GLU A 419 -0.51 -13.95 -31.57
C GLU A 419 -1.48 -14.54 -30.56
N THR A 420 -1.03 -14.76 -29.32
CA THR A 420 -1.87 -15.20 -28.20
C THR A 420 -3.04 -14.24 -27.96
N MET A 421 -2.82 -12.94 -28.00
CA MET A 421 -3.89 -11.95 -27.82
C MET A 421 -4.93 -12.02 -28.94
N ARG A 422 -4.48 -12.13 -30.19
CA ARG A 422 -5.38 -12.28 -31.34
C ARG A 422 -6.19 -13.57 -31.26
N TRP A 423 -5.51 -14.67 -30.94
CA TRP A 423 -6.12 -16.00 -30.80
C TRP A 423 -7.17 -16.06 -29.72
N LEU A 424 -6.85 -15.62 -28.48
CA LEU A 424 -7.79 -15.57 -27.38
C LEU A 424 -9.04 -14.75 -27.75
N ARG A 425 -8.83 -13.60 -28.36
CA ARG A 425 -9.92 -12.76 -28.81
C ARG A 425 -10.80 -13.44 -29.85
N GLN A 426 -10.22 -14.09 -30.84
CA GLN A 426 -10.95 -14.81 -31.88
C GLN A 426 -11.78 -15.94 -31.30
N GLU A 427 -11.18 -16.75 -30.42
CA GLU A 427 -11.84 -17.92 -29.83
C GLU A 427 -12.95 -17.53 -28.84
N CYS A 428 -12.79 -16.46 -28.11
CA CYS A 428 -13.80 -15.98 -27.15
C CYS A 428 -14.93 -15.18 -27.84
N SER A 429 -14.67 -14.52 -28.97
CA SER A 429 -15.69 -13.79 -29.75
C SER A 429 -16.67 -14.70 -30.47
N LYS A 430 -16.31 -15.95 -30.77
CA LYS A 430 -17.20 -16.94 -31.43
C LYS A 430 -18.39 -17.35 -30.55
N GLN A 431 -18.34 -17.13 -29.23
CA GLN A 431 -19.36 -17.60 -28.29
C GLN A 431 -20.46 -16.57 -27.98
N GLY A 432 -20.51 -15.39 -28.63
CA GLY A 432 -21.63 -14.49 -28.51
C GLY A 432 -21.39 -13.06 -28.13
N ARG A 433 -22.40 -12.32 -28.05
CA ARG A 433 -22.78 -10.92 -28.08
C ARG A 433 -22.05 -9.90 -27.22
N ARG A 434 -21.01 -10.25 -26.40
CA ARG A 434 -20.30 -9.30 -25.54
C ARG A 434 -18.94 -8.94 -26.14
N ARG A 435 -18.62 -7.65 -26.10
CA ARG A 435 -17.29 -7.13 -26.40
C ARG A 435 -16.35 -7.54 -25.26
N LEU A 436 -15.30 -8.31 -25.56
CA LEU A 436 -14.25 -8.65 -24.62
C LEU A 436 -13.08 -7.70 -24.81
N ASP A 437 -12.71 -7.01 -23.76
CA ASP A 437 -11.57 -6.10 -23.72
C ASP A 437 -10.44 -6.71 -22.86
N PHE A 438 -9.20 -6.59 -23.33
CA PHE A 438 -8.01 -7.01 -22.61
C PHE A 438 -7.20 -5.81 -22.17
N ASN A 439 -6.72 -5.86 -20.92
CA ASN A 439 -5.71 -4.94 -20.40
C ASN A 439 -4.42 -5.73 -20.20
N VAL A 440 -3.43 -5.51 -21.06
CA VAL A 440 -2.17 -6.25 -21.06
C VAL A 440 -1.08 -5.41 -20.44
N THR A 441 -0.35 -5.97 -19.48
CA THR A 441 0.88 -5.39 -18.95
C THR A 441 2.05 -6.22 -19.43
N ILE A 442 3.02 -5.55 -20.06
CA ILE A 442 4.28 -6.14 -20.50
C ILE A 442 5.38 -5.61 -19.57
N SER A 443 5.92 -6.50 -18.76
CA SER A 443 7.04 -6.22 -17.86
C SER A 443 8.35 -6.62 -18.52
N ASN A 444 9.43 -5.92 -18.17
CA ASN A 444 10.78 -6.35 -18.51
C ASN A 444 11.22 -7.38 -17.45
N PHE A 445 11.89 -8.42 -17.87
CA PHE A 445 12.46 -9.39 -16.95
C PHE A 445 13.67 -8.79 -16.23
N THR A 446 13.68 -8.87 -14.91
CA THR A 446 14.82 -8.49 -14.07
C THR A 446 15.28 -9.71 -13.29
N PRO A 447 16.53 -10.17 -13.48
CA PRO A 447 17.09 -11.29 -12.73
C PRO A 447 17.09 -11.01 -11.22
N LYS A 448 16.81 -12.02 -10.43
CA LYS A 448 16.72 -11.88 -8.96
C LYS A 448 17.63 -12.91 -8.28
N PRO A 449 18.32 -12.54 -7.17
CA PRO A 449 19.06 -13.46 -6.33
C PRO A 449 18.25 -14.68 -5.93
N HIS A 450 18.90 -15.80 -5.72
CA HIS A 450 18.36 -17.10 -5.31
C HIS A 450 17.35 -17.70 -6.29
N THR A 451 17.39 -17.31 -7.57
CA THR A 451 16.59 -17.91 -8.66
C THR A 451 17.49 -18.59 -9.68
N PRO A 452 17.00 -19.57 -10.44
CA PRO A 452 17.77 -20.18 -11.53
C PRO A 452 18.29 -19.17 -12.55
N PHE A 453 17.61 -18.03 -12.72
CA PHE A 453 17.98 -16.99 -13.67
C PHE A 453 18.84 -15.87 -13.08
N GLN A 454 19.37 -16.02 -11.85
CA GLN A 454 20.19 -15.00 -11.18
C GLN A 454 21.49 -14.65 -11.91
N TRP A 455 21.96 -15.51 -12.79
CA TRP A 455 23.17 -15.28 -13.58
C TRP A 455 22.91 -14.58 -14.92
N HIS A 456 21.66 -14.38 -15.29
CA HIS A 456 21.30 -13.66 -16.52
C HIS A 456 21.50 -12.15 -16.38
N SER A 457 21.58 -11.43 -17.51
CA SER A 457 21.77 -9.99 -17.57
C SER A 457 20.55 -9.28 -18.16
N VAL A 458 20.33 -8.02 -17.77
CA VAL A 458 19.36 -7.10 -18.38
C VAL A 458 20.02 -6.36 -19.53
N SER A 459 19.29 -6.13 -20.59
CA SER A 459 19.68 -5.23 -21.67
C SER A 459 18.57 -4.23 -21.97
N THR A 460 18.82 -2.96 -21.64
CA THR A 460 17.86 -1.88 -21.91
C THR A 460 17.65 -1.65 -23.41
N THR A 461 18.65 -1.91 -24.22
CA THR A 461 18.59 -1.83 -25.69
C THR A 461 17.64 -2.91 -26.23
N GLU A 462 17.80 -4.15 -25.79
CA GLU A 462 16.91 -5.26 -26.18
C GLU A 462 15.48 -5.03 -25.71
N PHE A 463 15.29 -4.54 -24.49
CA PHE A 463 13.94 -4.22 -24.00
C PHE A 463 13.26 -3.16 -24.90
N LYS A 464 13.95 -2.08 -25.23
CA LYS A 464 13.41 -1.03 -26.13
C LYS A 464 13.06 -1.63 -27.49
N ARG A 465 13.93 -2.47 -28.06
CA ARG A 465 13.72 -3.13 -29.35
C ARG A 465 12.50 -4.06 -29.30
N LYS A 466 12.42 -4.93 -28.29
CA LYS A 466 11.30 -5.87 -28.10
C LYS A 466 9.98 -5.16 -27.82
N GLN A 467 10.01 -4.07 -27.03
CA GLN A 467 8.82 -3.24 -26.83
C GLN A 467 8.34 -2.58 -28.13
N ALA A 468 9.27 -2.12 -28.98
CA ALA A 468 8.93 -1.55 -30.29
C ALA A 468 8.29 -2.62 -31.20
N LEU A 469 8.89 -3.82 -31.27
CA LEU A 469 8.36 -4.95 -32.02
C LEU A 469 6.93 -5.32 -31.57
N LEU A 470 6.67 -5.37 -30.29
CA LEU A 470 5.33 -5.64 -29.74
C LEU A 470 4.34 -4.50 -30.02
N LYS A 471 4.75 -3.24 -29.90
CA LYS A 471 3.89 -2.09 -30.22
C LYS A 471 3.41 -2.15 -31.67
N GLU A 472 4.32 -2.48 -32.60
CA GLU A 472 4.00 -2.67 -34.00
C GLU A 472 3.05 -3.87 -34.19
N ALA A 473 3.38 -5.01 -33.61
CA ALA A 473 2.56 -6.24 -33.74
C ALA A 473 1.15 -6.10 -33.14
N LEU A 474 1.00 -5.32 -32.10
CA LEU A 474 -0.29 -5.10 -31.43
C LEU A 474 -1.07 -3.91 -31.98
N TYR A 475 -0.48 -3.15 -32.90
CA TYR A 475 -1.16 -2.02 -33.54
C TYR A 475 -2.43 -2.46 -34.24
N GLY A 476 -3.51 -1.72 -34.06
CA GLY A 476 -4.82 -1.99 -34.68
C GLY A 476 -5.62 -3.13 -34.06
N VAL A 477 -5.14 -3.81 -33.03
CA VAL A 477 -5.93 -4.81 -32.31
C VAL A 477 -6.98 -4.11 -31.43
N ARG A 478 -8.25 -4.18 -31.86
CA ARG A 478 -9.37 -3.51 -31.16
C ARG A 478 -9.62 -4.14 -29.77
N GLY A 479 -10.04 -3.33 -28.78
CA GLY A 479 -10.36 -3.79 -27.42
C GLY A 479 -9.13 -4.29 -26.65
N LEU A 480 -7.95 -3.76 -26.97
CA LEU A 480 -6.71 -4.05 -26.29
C LEU A 480 -6.10 -2.74 -25.76
N LYS A 481 -5.84 -2.71 -24.47
CA LYS A 481 -5.00 -1.68 -23.83
C LYS A 481 -3.71 -2.34 -23.39
N VAL A 482 -2.56 -1.77 -23.79
CA VAL A 482 -1.24 -2.31 -23.44
C VAL A 482 -0.46 -1.28 -22.64
N ASN A 483 0.11 -1.72 -21.54
CA ASN A 483 1.03 -0.93 -20.72
C ASN A 483 2.39 -1.63 -20.73
N PHE A 484 3.45 -0.85 -20.84
CA PHE A 484 4.84 -1.33 -20.80
C PHE A 484 5.53 -0.76 -19.57
N THR A 485 6.31 -1.58 -18.88
CA THR A 485 7.19 -1.10 -17.82
C THR A 485 8.31 -0.26 -18.43
N ASP A 486 8.64 0.85 -17.78
CA ASP A 486 9.76 1.70 -18.20
C ASP A 486 11.09 0.95 -18.02
N VAL A 487 11.92 0.94 -19.05
CA VAL A 487 13.20 0.20 -19.03
C VAL A 487 14.20 0.75 -18.02
N ARG A 488 14.08 2.02 -17.64
CA ARG A 488 14.94 2.66 -16.65
C ARG A 488 14.72 2.11 -15.26
N ILE A 489 13.46 1.82 -14.91
CA ILE A 489 13.13 1.16 -13.64
C ILE A 489 13.81 -0.21 -13.58
N SER A 490 13.70 -1.00 -14.66
CA SER A 490 14.31 -2.33 -14.72
C SER A 490 15.85 -2.28 -14.64
N ALA A 491 16.47 -1.26 -15.25
CA ALA A 491 17.91 -1.04 -15.16
C ALA A 491 18.37 -0.73 -13.74
N MET A 492 17.72 0.24 -13.07
CA MET A 492 18.03 0.59 -11.68
C MET A 492 17.79 -0.60 -10.74
N GLU A 493 16.69 -1.32 -10.92
CA GLU A 493 16.32 -2.47 -10.10
C GLU A 493 17.36 -3.60 -10.22
N ASP A 494 17.82 -3.93 -11.42
CA ASP A 494 18.84 -4.96 -11.64
C ASP A 494 20.20 -4.51 -11.10
N PHE A 495 20.59 -3.26 -11.35
CA PHE A 495 21.86 -2.71 -10.90
C PHE A 495 22.00 -2.80 -9.37
N VAL A 496 20.98 -2.39 -8.64
CA VAL A 496 20.98 -2.46 -7.18
C VAL A 496 20.75 -3.88 -6.69
N GLY A 497 19.74 -4.59 -7.20
CA GLY A 497 19.29 -5.89 -6.70
C GLY A 497 20.34 -6.99 -6.77
N ARG A 498 21.26 -6.92 -7.75
CA ARG A 498 22.38 -7.85 -7.90
C ARG A 498 23.73 -7.24 -7.55
N GLY A 499 23.73 -6.06 -6.92
CA GLY A 499 24.92 -5.36 -6.49
C GLY A 499 25.58 -5.97 -5.26
N ASP A 500 26.74 -5.45 -4.92
CA ASP A 500 27.49 -5.79 -3.72
C ASP A 500 27.60 -4.58 -2.78
N ARG A 501 28.37 -4.70 -1.70
CA ARG A 501 28.51 -3.67 -0.64
C ARG A 501 29.01 -2.32 -1.15
N ARG A 502 29.79 -2.28 -2.24
CA ARG A 502 30.25 -1.03 -2.86
C ARG A 502 29.09 -0.12 -3.27
N LEU A 503 27.92 -0.70 -3.57
CA LEU A 503 26.75 0.05 -3.98
C LEU A 503 26.12 0.89 -2.86
N SER A 504 26.42 0.63 -1.58
CA SER A 504 25.92 1.49 -0.49
C SER A 504 26.33 2.95 -0.71
N SER A 505 27.55 3.22 -1.17
CA SER A 505 28.03 4.58 -1.48
C SER A 505 27.28 5.18 -2.69
N VAL A 506 26.97 4.37 -3.69
CA VAL A 506 26.20 4.81 -4.88
C VAL A 506 24.75 5.13 -4.52
N VAL A 507 24.09 4.30 -3.74
CA VAL A 507 22.73 4.54 -3.23
C VAL A 507 22.66 5.85 -2.45
N ARG A 508 23.64 6.06 -1.54
CA ARG A 508 23.74 7.32 -0.80
C ARG A 508 23.93 8.51 -1.73
N ARG A 509 24.83 8.40 -2.69
CA ARG A 509 25.13 9.48 -3.62
C ARG A 509 23.95 9.79 -4.53
N ALA A 510 23.22 8.78 -4.98
CA ALA A 510 21.98 8.96 -5.76
C ALA A 510 20.93 9.74 -4.96
N TRP A 511 20.74 9.42 -3.67
CA TRP A 511 19.87 10.18 -2.78
C TRP A 511 20.35 11.64 -2.61
N GLU A 512 21.64 11.86 -2.40
CA GLU A 512 22.23 13.22 -2.29
C GLU A 512 21.97 14.06 -3.55
N PHE A 513 21.93 13.44 -4.74
CA PHE A 513 21.55 14.09 -6.00
C PHE A 513 20.03 14.21 -6.17
N GLY A 514 19.25 13.74 -5.24
CA GLY A 514 17.82 13.92 -5.17
C GLY A 514 16.99 12.77 -5.75
N ALA A 515 17.57 11.57 -5.83
CA ALA A 515 16.78 10.35 -6.02
C ALA A 515 15.85 10.15 -4.83
N GLY A 516 14.66 9.64 -5.08
CA GLY A 516 13.62 9.34 -4.11
C GLY A 516 12.33 9.03 -4.82
N MET A 517 11.54 8.09 -4.27
CA MET A 517 10.36 7.54 -4.94
C MET A 517 10.70 7.04 -6.36
N ASP A 518 11.82 6.31 -6.49
CA ASP A 518 12.54 6.04 -7.75
C ASP A 518 11.70 5.27 -8.78
N ALA A 519 10.71 4.48 -8.33
CA ALA A 519 9.78 3.75 -9.20
C ALA A 519 8.48 4.52 -9.51
N TRP A 520 8.28 5.70 -8.93
CA TRP A 520 7.09 6.50 -9.17
C TRP A 520 7.21 7.30 -10.46
N TRP A 521 6.15 7.27 -11.24
CA TRP A 521 6.13 7.92 -12.56
C TRP A 521 6.51 9.41 -12.51
N GLU A 522 6.03 10.10 -11.49
CA GLU A 522 6.27 11.54 -11.31
C GLU A 522 7.72 11.88 -10.95
N SER A 523 8.45 10.93 -10.37
CA SER A 523 9.83 11.11 -9.90
C SER A 523 10.86 10.46 -10.80
N LEU A 524 10.46 9.59 -11.72
CA LEU A 524 11.34 8.71 -12.49
C LEU A 524 12.44 9.45 -13.26
N ASP A 525 12.11 10.55 -13.92
CA ASP A 525 13.10 11.30 -14.71
C ASP A 525 14.20 11.88 -13.83
N LYS A 526 13.82 12.46 -12.68
CA LYS A 526 14.75 12.99 -11.69
C LYS A 526 15.57 11.89 -11.04
N ALA A 527 14.92 10.81 -10.64
CA ALA A 527 15.56 9.68 -9.99
C ALA A 527 16.61 9.04 -10.91
N PHE A 528 16.24 8.72 -12.16
CA PHE A 528 17.18 8.12 -13.11
C PHE A 528 18.37 9.01 -13.42
N ALA A 529 18.19 10.33 -13.52
CA ALA A 529 19.30 11.27 -13.69
C ALA A 529 20.25 11.26 -12.48
N ALA A 530 19.70 11.26 -11.26
CA ALA A 530 20.48 11.19 -10.02
C ALA A 530 21.26 9.88 -9.91
N TRP A 531 20.63 8.75 -10.23
CA TRP A 531 21.30 7.44 -10.26
C TRP A 531 22.42 7.40 -11.29
N THR A 532 22.19 7.91 -12.52
CA THR A 532 23.21 7.96 -13.56
C THR A 532 24.42 8.77 -13.11
N GLN A 533 24.19 9.95 -12.52
CA GLN A 533 25.26 10.78 -12.00
C GLN A 533 26.03 10.08 -10.86
N ALA A 534 25.33 9.44 -9.93
CA ALA A 534 25.97 8.73 -8.82
C ALA A 534 26.84 7.56 -9.31
N ILE A 535 26.38 6.84 -10.32
CA ILE A 535 27.12 5.72 -10.93
C ILE A 535 28.35 6.26 -11.65
N ASP A 536 28.24 7.33 -12.42
CA ASP A 536 29.36 7.93 -13.15
C ASP A 536 30.48 8.44 -12.20
N GLU A 537 30.09 9.00 -11.03
CA GLU A 537 31.03 9.49 -10.02
C GLU A 537 31.71 8.38 -9.21
N SER A 538 31.17 7.15 -9.21
CA SER A 538 31.61 6.06 -8.33
C SER A 538 32.69 5.16 -8.93
N ASP A 539 33.23 5.43 -10.11
CA ASP A 539 34.04 4.53 -10.93
C ASP A 539 33.34 3.22 -11.33
N LEU A 540 32.06 3.08 -10.98
CA LEU A 540 31.17 2.03 -11.43
C LEU A 540 30.35 2.57 -12.59
N THR A 541 30.06 1.74 -13.57
CA THR A 541 29.24 2.12 -14.73
C THR A 541 27.98 1.26 -14.74
N TRP A 542 27.00 1.63 -15.53
CA TRP A 542 25.86 0.76 -15.81
C TRP A 542 26.30 -0.63 -16.27
N LYS A 543 27.48 -0.74 -16.88
CA LYS A 543 28.12 -1.98 -17.27
C LYS A 543 28.68 -2.81 -16.11
N TYR A 544 28.79 -2.25 -14.91
CA TYR A 544 29.28 -2.97 -13.73
C TYR A 544 28.62 -4.34 -13.56
N ARG A 545 27.32 -4.44 -13.80
CA ARG A 545 26.58 -5.70 -13.84
C ARG A 545 26.10 -6.06 -15.25
N LYS A 546 26.66 -5.46 -16.27
CA LYS A 546 26.29 -5.64 -17.67
C LYS A 546 24.81 -5.35 -17.96
N VAL A 547 24.25 -4.39 -17.22
CA VAL A 547 22.81 -4.08 -17.22
C VAL A 547 22.35 -3.51 -18.58
N GLU A 548 23.15 -2.65 -19.18
CA GLU A 548 22.76 -2.02 -20.45
C GLU A 548 23.05 -2.88 -21.67
N SER A 549 24.21 -3.55 -21.68
CA SER A 549 24.69 -4.26 -22.85
C SER A 549 24.10 -5.66 -23.00
N GLY A 550 23.66 -6.29 -21.90
CA GLY A 550 23.27 -7.70 -21.92
C GLY A 550 24.43 -8.62 -22.29
N GLU A 551 25.67 -8.18 -22.08
CA GLU A 551 26.88 -8.91 -22.48
C GLU A 551 26.99 -10.26 -21.78
N TRP A 552 26.29 -10.46 -20.70
CA TRP A 552 26.32 -11.69 -19.94
C TRP A 552 24.98 -12.42 -20.07
N ASN A 553 24.91 -13.31 -21.04
CA ASN A 553 23.75 -14.15 -21.28
C ASN A 553 24.18 -15.62 -21.23
N VAL A 554 23.70 -16.35 -20.22
CA VAL A 554 24.03 -17.76 -20.03
C VAL A 554 23.55 -18.68 -21.17
N PHE A 555 22.67 -18.19 -22.04
CA PHE A 555 22.13 -18.93 -23.19
C PHE A 555 22.89 -18.68 -24.49
N GLU A 556 23.65 -17.59 -24.55
CA GLU A 556 24.51 -17.30 -25.70
C GLU A 556 25.94 -17.73 -25.36
N LYS A 557 26.30 -18.98 -25.72
CA LYS A 557 27.71 -19.36 -25.79
C LYS A 557 28.23 -18.78 -27.10
N ASP A 558 29.14 -17.84 -27.02
CA ASP A 558 29.95 -17.53 -28.16
C ASP A 558 30.70 -18.80 -28.57
N GLU A 559 30.61 -19.18 -29.85
CA GLU A 559 31.30 -20.37 -30.39
C GLU A 559 32.83 -20.27 -30.21
N ASP A 560 33.33 -19.08 -29.86
CA ASP A 560 34.73 -18.77 -29.57
C ASP A 560 35.13 -18.85 -28.07
N ASP A 561 34.18 -19.08 -27.14
CA ASP A 561 34.44 -19.27 -25.71
C ASP A 561 35.01 -20.67 -25.39
N GLN A 562 35.99 -21.08 -26.16
CA GLN A 562 36.93 -22.09 -25.70
C GLN A 562 37.87 -21.46 -24.68
N GLU A 563 37.53 -21.61 -23.39
CA GLU A 563 38.42 -21.43 -22.25
C GLU A 563 39.41 -20.26 -22.39
N ASP A 564 38.90 -19.01 -22.38
CA ASP A 564 39.77 -17.89 -22.10
C ASP A 564 39.87 -17.69 -20.58
N PRO A 565 41.03 -18.10 -19.97
CA PRO A 565 41.23 -17.90 -18.52
C PRO A 565 41.26 -16.44 -18.12
N SER A 566 41.28 -15.51 -19.07
CA SER A 566 41.28 -14.07 -18.80
C SER A 566 39.89 -13.41 -18.76
N ASN A 567 38.82 -14.17 -19.08
CA ASN A 567 37.45 -13.71 -18.93
C ASN A 567 36.85 -14.24 -17.62
N PRO A 568 36.90 -13.47 -16.49
CA PRO A 568 36.46 -13.94 -15.18
C PRO A 568 34.95 -14.12 -15.05
N HIS A 569 34.19 -13.96 -16.13
CA HIS A 569 32.72 -13.86 -16.06
C HIS A 569 31.96 -15.05 -16.64
N SER A 570 32.65 -16.10 -17.08
CA SER A 570 32.03 -17.26 -17.72
C SER A 570 31.65 -18.40 -16.76
N SER A 571 32.00 -18.31 -15.47
CA SER A 571 31.75 -19.40 -14.52
C SER A 571 30.52 -19.17 -13.65
N LEU A 572 29.54 -20.09 -13.69
CA LEU A 572 28.47 -20.19 -12.72
C LEU A 572 28.97 -20.48 -11.31
N ASP A 573 30.30 -20.77 -11.14
CA ASP A 573 30.94 -21.04 -9.88
C ASP A 573 31.44 -19.79 -9.15
N ASP A 574 31.45 -18.63 -9.82
CA ASP A 574 31.84 -17.36 -9.22
C ASP A 574 31.02 -17.06 -7.97
N ALA A 575 31.69 -16.41 -7.01
CA ALA A 575 31.04 -15.96 -5.79
C ALA A 575 29.98 -14.89 -6.10
N LEU A 576 28.86 -15.01 -5.43
CA LEU A 576 27.78 -14.04 -5.51
C LEU A 576 27.67 -13.27 -4.20
N PRO A 577 27.35 -11.96 -4.23
CA PRO A 577 27.28 -11.12 -3.03
C PRO A 577 26.34 -11.64 -1.93
N TRP A 578 25.42 -12.52 -2.28
CA TRP A 578 24.42 -13.10 -1.37
C TRP A 578 24.68 -14.56 -0.98
N ASP A 579 25.84 -15.14 -1.34
CA ASP A 579 26.15 -16.55 -1.04
C ASP A 579 26.26 -16.88 0.45
N HIS A 580 26.50 -15.87 1.30
CA HIS A 580 26.52 -16.00 2.76
C HIS A 580 25.12 -16.08 3.37
N ILE A 581 24.06 -15.80 2.61
CA ILE A 581 22.67 -15.94 3.05
C ILE A 581 22.15 -17.33 2.72
N ASP A 582 21.78 -18.08 3.75
CA ASP A 582 21.23 -19.42 3.59
C ASP A 582 19.71 -19.41 3.48
N THR A 583 19.20 -19.55 2.29
CA THR A 583 17.77 -19.66 1.99
C THR A 583 17.25 -21.09 1.98
N GLY A 584 18.14 -22.06 2.21
CA GLY A 584 17.84 -23.48 2.10
C GLY A 584 17.90 -24.03 0.67
N ILE A 585 17.97 -23.17 -0.33
CA ILE A 585 18.08 -23.64 -1.73
C ILE A 585 19.55 -23.93 -2.04
N ASP A 586 19.81 -25.14 -2.53
CA ASP A 586 21.14 -25.54 -2.98
C ASP A 586 21.54 -24.77 -4.25
N LYS A 587 22.67 -24.07 -4.23
CA LYS A 587 23.23 -23.36 -5.40
C LYS A 587 23.45 -24.31 -6.57
N GLN A 588 23.85 -25.57 -6.32
CA GLN A 588 24.02 -26.57 -7.36
C GLN A 588 22.68 -26.99 -8.01
N TRP A 589 21.60 -27.00 -7.20
CA TRP A 589 20.27 -27.22 -7.76
C TRP A 589 19.85 -26.08 -8.68
N LEU A 590 20.12 -24.80 -8.30
CA LEU A 590 19.83 -23.64 -9.14
C LEU A 590 20.56 -23.72 -10.49
N LYS A 591 21.85 -24.12 -10.50
CA LYS A 591 22.64 -24.36 -11.72
C LYS A 591 22.03 -25.48 -12.57
N THR A 592 21.67 -26.59 -11.94
CA THR A 592 21.06 -27.74 -12.63
C THR A 592 19.71 -27.34 -13.25
N ASP A 593 18.93 -26.53 -12.54
CA ASP A 593 17.63 -26.06 -13.06
C ASP A 593 17.77 -24.98 -14.15
N LEU A 594 18.84 -24.19 -14.11
CA LEU A 594 19.20 -23.34 -15.26
C LEU A 594 19.50 -24.17 -16.51
N HIS A 595 20.27 -25.27 -16.39
CA HIS A 595 20.51 -26.17 -17.53
C HIS A 595 19.23 -26.83 -18.06
N ARG A 596 18.31 -27.23 -17.16
CA ARG A 596 16.97 -27.71 -17.56
C ARG A 596 16.19 -26.64 -18.33
N ALA A 597 16.32 -25.37 -17.93
CA ALA A 597 15.69 -24.26 -18.64
C ALA A 597 16.22 -24.15 -20.09
N LEU A 598 17.54 -24.30 -20.29
CA LEU A 598 18.14 -24.30 -21.65
C LEU A 598 17.52 -25.34 -22.56
N GLU A 599 17.14 -26.50 -22.02
CA GLU A 599 16.50 -27.60 -22.71
C GLU A 599 14.95 -27.48 -22.76
N ALA A 600 14.38 -26.39 -22.24
CA ALA A 600 12.94 -26.20 -22.03
C ALA A 600 12.30 -27.36 -21.22
N ALA A 601 13.08 -28.02 -20.37
CA ALA A 601 12.61 -29.11 -19.52
C ALA A 601 11.91 -28.52 -18.27
N ILE A 602 10.77 -29.11 -17.93
CA ILE A 602 9.97 -28.67 -16.78
C ILE A 602 10.42 -29.36 -15.49
N VAL A 603 10.21 -28.69 -14.37
CA VAL A 603 10.40 -29.19 -13.00
C VAL A 603 9.02 -29.39 -12.35
N PRO A 604 8.79 -30.53 -11.67
CA PRO A 604 7.50 -30.81 -11.05
C PRO A 604 7.20 -29.87 -9.89
N ASP A 605 5.92 -29.64 -9.62
CA ASP A 605 5.45 -28.99 -8.42
C ASP A 605 5.56 -29.94 -7.22
N CYS A 606 6.46 -29.62 -6.29
CA CYS A 606 6.73 -30.52 -5.18
C CYS A 606 5.61 -30.62 -4.13
N SER A 607 4.58 -29.79 -4.20
CA SER A 607 3.37 -29.98 -3.39
C SER A 607 2.44 -31.08 -3.94
N PHE A 608 2.52 -31.40 -5.25
CA PHE A 608 1.52 -32.24 -5.93
C PHE A 608 2.10 -33.37 -6.81
N GLU A 609 3.31 -33.17 -7.33
CA GLU A 609 3.85 -34.03 -8.41
C GLU A 609 5.15 -34.76 -8.00
N GLY A 610 5.68 -34.47 -6.81
CA GLY A 610 6.90 -35.09 -6.30
C GLY A 610 8.02 -34.07 -6.04
N CYS A 611 9.01 -34.46 -5.23
CA CYS A 611 10.07 -33.56 -4.79
C CYS A 611 10.99 -33.11 -5.92
N SER A 612 11.27 -31.81 -6.01
CA SER A 612 12.24 -31.23 -6.96
C SER A 612 13.70 -31.29 -6.47
N HIS A 613 13.93 -31.74 -5.24
CA HIS A 613 15.23 -31.84 -4.57
C HIS A 613 16.00 -30.50 -4.47
N CYS A 614 15.30 -29.40 -4.23
CA CYS A 614 15.90 -28.07 -4.15
C CYS A 614 16.73 -27.82 -2.86
N GLY A 615 16.69 -28.73 -1.88
CA GLY A 615 17.44 -28.61 -0.62
C GLY A 615 16.66 -28.01 0.56
N VAL A 616 15.59 -27.28 0.33
CA VAL A 616 14.91 -26.49 1.38
C VAL A 616 14.30 -27.32 2.49
N CYS A 617 13.62 -28.43 2.14
CA CYS A 617 12.88 -29.20 3.14
C CYS A 617 13.80 -29.96 4.10
N GLY A 618 13.63 -29.78 5.41
CA GLY A 618 14.44 -30.40 6.43
C GLY A 618 14.22 -29.82 7.83
N VAL A 619 15.15 -30.07 8.72
CA VAL A 619 15.06 -29.67 10.15
C VAL A 619 14.95 -28.15 10.30
N ASP A 620 15.70 -27.38 9.50
CA ASP A 620 15.80 -25.93 9.67
C ASP A 620 14.61 -25.17 9.11
N PHE A 621 13.99 -25.68 8.05
CA PHE A 621 12.92 -24.97 7.33
C PHE A 621 11.56 -25.70 7.37
N GLY A 622 11.50 -26.92 7.88
CA GLY A 622 10.29 -27.73 7.87
C GLY A 622 9.99 -28.33 6.49
N HIS A 623 8.74 -28.68 6.27
CA HIS A 623 8.25 -29.32 5.06
C HIS A 623 7.02 -28.62 4.50
N ASN A 624 6.65 -28.93 3.25
CA ASN A 624 5.39 -28.44 2.70
C ASN A 624 4.20 -28.93 3.54
N VAL A 625 3.35 -27.99 3.94
CA VAL A 625 2.05 -28.25 4.58
C VAL A 625 0.97 -27.92 3.55
N VAL A 626 0.23 -28.94 3.14
CA VAL A 626 -0.83 -28.80 2.13
C VAL A 626 -2.13 -29.32 2.70
N VAL A 627 -3.11 -28.43 2.81
CA VAL A 627 -4.46 -28.78 3.25
C VAL A 627 -5.20 -29.51 2.12
N PRO A 628 -5.82 -30.65 2.37
CA PRO A 628 -6.56 -31.39 1.34
C PRO A 628 -7.81 -30.62 0.89
N PRO A 629 -8.32 -30.90 -0.34
CA PRO A 629 -9.56 -30.32 -0.79
C PRO A 629 -10.74 -30.72 0.12
N LEU A 630 -11.58 -29.74 0.44
CA LEU A 630 -12.77 -29.94 1.23
C LEU A 630 -14.03 -30.05 0.36
N PRO A 631 -15.11 -30.70 0.85
CA PRO A 631 -16.40 -30.65 0.18
C PRO A 631 -16.88 -29.20 0.03
N ILE A 632 -17.24 -28.81 -1.19
CA ILE A 632 -17.71 -27.45 -1.46
C ILE A 632 -19.16 -27.31 -1.03
N PRO A 633 -19.51 -26.37 -0.13
CA PRO A 633 -20.89 -26.11 0.23
C PRO A 633 -21.75 -25.69 -0.95
N GLN A 634 -23.05 -25.97 -0.88
CA GLN A 634 -23.96 -25.51 -1.92
C GLN A 634 -24.01 -23.97 -1.90
N PHE A 635 -23.93 -23.38 -3.07
CA PHE A 635 -24.02 -21.93 -3.22
C PHE A 635 -25.39 -21.40 -2.81
N ALA A 636 -25.43 -20.53 -1.79
CA ALA A 636 -26.67 -19.94 -1.27
C ALA A 636 -27.19 -18.75 -2.06
N GLY A 637 -26.49 -18.33 -3.11
CA GLY A 637 -26.83 -17.17 -3.93
C GLY A 637 -26.02 -15.92 -3.59
N HIS A 638 -26.16 -14.91 -4.42
CA HIS A 638 -25.53 -13.61 -4.22
C HIS A 638 -26.31 -12.74 -3.22
N PHE A 639 -25.67 -11.68 -2.73
CA PHE A 639 -26.33 -10.65 -1.94
C PHE A 639 -27.43 -9.99 -2.77
N GLU A 640 -28.61 -9.90 -2.17
CA GLU A 640 -29.73 -9.16 -2.70
C GLU A 640 -29.96 -7.91 -1.85
N PRO A 641 -29.81 -6.69 -2.43
CA PRO A 641 -29.93 -5.46 -1.65
C PRO A 641 -31.35 -5.30 -1.11
N ASN A 642 -31.47 -5.21 0.22
CA ASN A 642 -32.75 -4.85 0.83
C ASN A 642 -32.97 -3.34 0.61
N GLN A 643 -33.98 -3.02 -0.20
CA GLN A 643 -34.35 -1.65 -0.58
C GLN A 643 -35.53 -1.13 0.24
N GLN A 644 -36.06 -1.92 1.19
CA GLN A 644 -37.14 -1.48 2.06
C GLN A 644 -36.68 -0.29 2.90
N ARG A 645 -37.49 0.74 2.92
CA ARG A 645 -37.23 1.99 3.66
C ARG A 645 -38.30 2.11 4.75
N SER A 646 -38.04 1.51 5.91
CA SER A 646 -38.99 1.49 7.03
C SER A 646 -38.86 2.70 7.94
N GLN A 647 -37.66 3.27 8.04
CA GLN A 647 -37.39 4.42 8.88
C GLN A 647 -36.28 5.28 8.27
N ARG A 648 -36.39 6.60 8.46
CA ARG A 648 -35.27 7.52 8.23
C ARG A 648 -34.95 8.21 9.55
N LEU A 649 -33.67 8.17 9.94
CA LEU A 649 -33.15 8.88 11.09
C LEU A 649 -32.24 10.01 10.62
N ARG A 650 -32.56 11.22 11.03
CA ARG A 650 -31.75 12.41 10.81
C ARG A 650 -30.84 12.62 12.00
N VAL A 651 -29.55 12.58 11.77
CA VAL A 651 -28.51 12.68 12.78
C VAL A 651 -27.87 14.05 12.69
N ARG A 652 -27.83 14.78 13.82
CA ARG A 652 -27.00 15.97 13.98
C ARG A 652 -25.74 15.58 14.70
N LEU A 653 -24.60 15.93 14.12
CA LEU A 653 -23.29 15.52 14.62
C LEU A 653 -22.25 16.65 14.47
N GLY A 654 -21.15 16.49 15.19
CA GLY A 654 -19.97 17.32 15.06
C GLY A 654 -18.86 16.64 14.25
N LYS A 655 -17.96 17.45 13.77
CA LYS A 655 -16.67 17.06 13.21
C LYS A 655 -15.63 18.02 13.74
N VAL A 656 -15.00 17.67 14.85
CA VAL A 656 -14.11 18.55 15.64
C VAL A 656 -12.71 17.97 15.73
N GLY A 657 -11.80 18.68 16.35
CA GLY A 657 -10.43 18.22 16.58
C GLY A 657 -9.75 17.79 15.28
N GLU A 658 -9.02 16.69 15.38
CA GLU A 658 -8.25 16.14 14.26
C GLU A 658 -9.13 15.60 13.12
N MET A 659 -10.37 15.25 13.41
CA MET A 659 -11.29 14.79 12.37
C MET A 659 -11.62 15.90 11.35
N ALA A 660 -11.37 17.19 11.65
CA ALA A 660 -11.41 18.25 10.66
C ALA A 660 -10.53 17.97 9.43
N LEU A 661 -9.44 17.22 9.61
CA LEU A 661 -8.46 16.89 8.58
C LEU A 661 -8.83 15.66 7.74
N ILE A 662 -10.00 15.03 7.98
CA ILE A 662 -10.54 13.95 7.15
C ILE A 662 -11.40 14.57 6.02
N SER A 663 -11.23 14.06 4.80
CA SER A 663 -12.03 14.48 3.66
C SER A 663 -13.50 14.07 3.80
N HIS A 664 -14.39 14.72 3.06
CA HIS A 664 -15.81 14.33 3.05
C HIS A 664 -16.02 12.87 2.60
N LEU A 665 -15.28 12.42 1.60
CA LEU A 665 -15.42 11.04 1.09
C LEU A 665 -14.92 10.03 2.13
N ASP A 666 -13.85 10.34 2.84
CA ASP A 666 -13.33 9.49 3.91
C ASP A 666 -14.29 9.45 5.11
N LEU A 667 -14.94 10.58 5.44
CA LEU A 667 -15.99 10.64 6.46
C LEU A 667 -17.19 9.74 6.09
N MET A 668 -17.63 9.76 4.84
CA MET A 668 -18.72 8.88 4.38
C MET A 668 -18.32 7.40 4.46
N ARG A 669 -17.06 7.09 4.17
CA ARG A 669 -16.51 5.73 4.32
C ARG A 669 -16.45 5.32 5.79
N LEU A 670 -16.08 6.25 6.68
CA LEU A 670 -16.11 6.02 8.13
C LEU A 670 -17.52 5.67 8.63
N PHE A 671 -18.56 6.37 8.15
CA PHE A 671 -19.95 6.02 8.48
C PHE A 671 -20.36 4.65 7.93
N ASP A 672 -20.03 4.30 6.69
CA ASP A 672 -20.32 2.97 6.14
C ASP A 672 -19.70 1.86 7.00
N ARG A 673 -18.44 2.03 7.40
CA ARG A 673 -17.76 1.09 8.31
C ARG A 673 -18.39 1.07 9.72
N ALA A 674 -18.79 2.22 10.25
CA ALA A 674 -19.40 2.32 11.56
C ALA A 674 -20.78 1.62 11.63
N VAL A 675 -21.64 1.78 10.62
CA VAL A 675 -22.94 1.11 10.58
C VAL A 675 -22.80 -0.41 10.49
N ARG A 676 -21.78 -0.91 9.74
CA ARG A 676 -21.47 -2.36 9.67
C ARG A 676 -21.00 -2.89 11.02
N ARG A 677 -20.05 -2.22 11.67
CA ARG A 677 -19.54 -2.60 13.00
C ARG A 677 -20.62 -2.53 14.08
N ALA A 678 -21.59 -1.62 13.93
CA ALA A 678 -22.72 -1.49 14.84
C ALA A 678 -23.86 -2.46 14.52
N SER A 679 -23.75 -3.25 13.44
CA SER A 679 -24.79 -4.14 12.93
C SER A 679 -26.15 -3.44 12.81
N LEU A 680 -26.14 -2.21 12.25
CA LEU A 680 -27.36 -1.45 12.01
C LEU A 680 -28.02 -1.91 10.71
N PRO A 681 -29.35 -2.08 10.67
CA PRO A 681 -30.09 -2.59 9.51
C PRO A 681 -30.24 -1.50 8.43
N ILE A 682 -29.17 -1.15 7.78
CA ILE A 682 -29.12 -0.08 6.77
C ILE A 682 -29.80 -0.51 5.46
N THR A 683 -30.55 0.37 4.85
CA THR A 683 -31.16 0.18 3.54
C THR A 683 -30.11 0.42 2.44
N PHE A 684 -30.19 -0.36 1.35
CA PHE A 684 -29.30 -0.19 0.20
C PHE A 684 -30.02 0.44 -1.00
N THR A 685 -29.23 1.08 -1.86
CA THR A 685 -29.70 1.51 -3.17
C THR A 685 -29.88 0.30 -4.08
N GLY A 686 -30.75 0.41 -5.10
CA GLY A 686 -30.83 -0.57 -6.18
C GLY A 686 -29.72 -0.41 -7.22
N GLY A 687 -29.66 -1.36 -8.17
CA GLY A 687 -28.75 -1.32 -9.32
C GLY A 687 -27.50 -2.19 -9.15
N PHE A 688 -26.54 -1.99 -10.06
CA PHE A 688 -25.32 -2.83 -10.15
C PHE A 688 -24.31 -2.61 -9.01
N HIS A 689 -24.36 -1.48 -8.31
CA HIS A 689 -23.47 -1.13 -7.21
C HIS A 689 -24.28 -0.65 -6.02
N PRO A 690 -24.94 -1.58 -5.29
CA PRO A 690 -25.70 -1.22 -4.11
C PRO A 690 -24.82 -0.50 -3.09
N SER A 691 -25.26 0.67 -2.64
CA SER A 691 -24.57 1.44 -1.60
C SER A 691 -25.52 1.67 -0.43
N PRO A 692 -25.02 1.73 0.81
CA PRO A 692 -25.85 2.06 1.95
C PRO A 692 -26.46 3.45 1.79
N ARG A 693 -27.72 3.61 2.18
CA ARG A 693 -28.42 4.89 2.12
C ARG A 693 -28.05 5.76 3.33
N ILE A 694 -26.87 6.35 3.21
CA ILE A 694 -26.31 7.33 4.15
C ILE A 694 -26.10 8.61 3.36
N VAL A 695 -26.77 9.69 3.71
CA VAL A 695 -26.80 10.92 2.92
C VAL A 695 -26.43 12.09 3.79
N SER A 696 -25.28 12.71 3.55
CA SER A 696 -24.88 13.98 4.17
C SER A 696 -25.59 15.15 3.46
N ALA A 697 -26.12 16.09 4.20
CA ALA A 697 -26.83 17.24 3.64
C ALA A 697 -25.93 18.12 2.76
N ASN A 698 -24.66 18.28 3.15
CA ASN A 698 -23.66 19.05 2.40
C ASN A 698 -22.25 18.59 2.75
N ALA A 699 -21.34 18.63 1.80
CA ALA A 699 -19.93 18.32 2.04
C ALA A 699 -19.26 19.41 2.89
N LEU A 700 -18.54 19.02 3.94
CA LEU A 700 -17.73 19.92 4.74
C LEU A 700 -16.31 19.99 4.14
N PRO A 701 -15.77 21.20 3.87
CA PRO A 701 -14.40 21.36 3.38
C PRO A 701 -13.36 20.78 4.35
N LEU A 702 -12.23 20.35 3.79
CA LEU A 702 -11.09 19.89 4.57
C LEU A 702 -10.57 21.02 5.48
N GLY A 703 -10.22 20.69 6.73
CA GLY A 703 -9.76 21.66 7.73
C GLY A 703 -10.87 22.45 8.41
N THR A 704 -12.13 22.34 7.97
CA THR A 704 -13.27 22.96 8.60
C THR A 704 -13.80 22.08 9.73
N THR A 705 -13.93 22.64 10.93
CA THR A 705 -14.64 22.01 12.04
C THR A 705 -16.14 22.25 11.96
N SER A 706 -16.93 21.40 12.60
CA SER A 706 -18.39 21.62 12.66
C SER A 706 -19.01 21.07 13.94
N SER A 707 -20.07 21.73 14.39
CA SER A 707 -20.97 21.26 15.45
C SER A 707 -22.40 21.02 14.95
N GLY A 708 -22.65 21.15 13.66
CA GLY A 708 -24.01 21.12 13.12
C GLY A 708 -24.18 20.43 11.78
N GLU A 709 -23.44 19.33 11.56
CA GLU A 709 -23.61 18.50 10.38
C GLU A 709 -24.89 17.69 10.44
N ILE A 710 -25.51 17.46 9.29
CA ILE A 710 -26.72 16.66 9.15
C ILE A 710 -26.46 15.49 8.22
N VAL A 711 -26.75 14.28 8.73
CA VAL A 711 -26.65 13.03 7.95
C VAL A 711 -27.93 12.22 8.13
N ASP A 712 -28.57 11.86 7.03
CA ASP A 712 -29.78 11.01 7.02
C ASP A 712 -29.35 9.53 6.82
N PHE A 713 -29.84 8.64 7.69
CA PHE A 713 -29.68 7.20 7.62
C PHE A 713 -31.04 6.54 7.35
N GLU A 714 -31.14 5.72 6.32
CA GLU A 714 -32.35 4.98 6.00
C GLU A 714 -32.22 3.51 6.42
N LEU A 715 -33.18 3.02 7.18
CA LEU A 715 -33.15 1.70 7.81
C LEU A 715 -34.23 0.78 7.22
N THR A 716 -33.93 -0.51 7.16
CA THR A 716 -34.87 -1.57 6.70
C THR A 716 -35.88 -1.94 7.74
N GLU A 717 -35.64 -1.64 9.01
CA GLU A 717 -36.55 -1.84 10.15
C GLU A 717 -36.44 -0.68 11.14
N ALA A 718 -37.46 -0.47 11.95
CA ALA A 718 -37.47 0.61 12.90
C ALA A 718 -36.61 0.29 14.14
N ILE A 719 -35.78 1.24 14.52
CA ILE A 719 -34.99 1.22 15.76
C ILE A 719 -35.30 2.48 16.54
N ASP A 720 -35.32 2.35 17.86
CA ASP A 720 -35.42 3.50 18.74
C ASP A 720 -34.26 4.48 18.49
N PRO A 721 -34.52 5.79 18.33
CA PRO A 721 -33.49 6.78 18.00
C PRO A 721 -32.32 6.83 19.01
N GLU A 722 -32.59 6.64 20.29
CA GLU A 722 -31.52 6.64 21.31
C GLU A 722 -30.66 5.38 21.21
N THR A 723 -31.28 4.22 21.00
CA THR A 723 -30.56 2.97 20.75
C THR A 723 -29.69 3.07 19.49
N PHE A 724 -30.17 3.70 18.44
CA PHE A 724 -29.39 3.97 17.21
C PHE A 724 -28.21 4.89 17.54
N ARG A 725 -28.45 5.98 18.29
CA ARG A 725 -27.43 6.93 18.69
C ARG A 725 -26.29 6.27 19.46
N GLU A 726 -26.61 5.48 20.47
CA GLU A 726 -25.63 4.77 21.29
C GLU A 726 -24.81 3.75 20.48
N LYS A 727 -25.47 2.95 19.65
CA LYS A 727 -24.78 1.98 18.79
C LYS A 727 -23.83 2.64 17.82
N LEU A 728 -24.27 3.68 17.11
CA LEU A 728 -23.44 4.38 16.14
C LEU A 728 -22.29 5.13 16.81
N ALA A 729 -22.57 5.89 17.87
CA ALA A 729 -21.55 6.67 18.61
C ALA A 729 -20.43 5.77 19.16
N SER A 730 -20.77 4.55 19.62
CA SER A 730 -19.77 3.58 20.13
C SER A 730 -18.76 3.12 19.05
N LYS A 731 -19.03 3.38 17.78
CA LYS A 731 -18.22 2.97 16.63
C LYS A 731 -17.57 4.14 15.88
N LEU A 732 -17.77 5.35 16.37
CA LEU A 732 -17.17 6.56 15.79
C LEU A 732 -16.03 7.07 16.66
N PRO A 733 -15.04 7.80 16.09
CA PRO A 733 -14.05 8.54 16.86
C PRO A 733 -14.72 9.57 17.80
N ILE A 734 -14.07 9.86 18.91
CA ILE A 734 -14.58 10.83 19.91
C ILE A 734 -14.82 12.22 19.29
N ASP A 735 -14.03 12.59 18.30
CA ASP A 735 -14.12 13.85 17.57
C ASP A 735 -15.26 13.93 16.53
N ILE A 736 -16.11 12.88 16.50
CA ILE A 736 -17.38 12.87 15.75
C ILE A 736 -18.53 12.62 16.72
N PRO A 737 -18.83 13.58 17.59
CA PRO A 737 -19.92 13.46 18.55
C PRO A 737 -21.30 13.52 17.86
N ILE A 738 -22.23 12.68 18.31
CA ILE A 738 -23.63 12.72 17.88
C ILE A 738 -24.43 13.53 18.90
N TYR A 739 -25.04 14.62 18.46
CA TYR A 739 -25.80 15.54 19.33
C TYR A 739 -27.28 15.15 19.43
N SER A 740 -27.93 14.84 18.30
CA SER A 740 -29.32 14.37 18.28
C SER A 740 -29.57 13.37 17.17
N VAL A 741 -30.61 12.53 17.36
CA VAL A 741 -31.14 11.62 16.35
C VAL A 741 -32.64 11.77 16.34
N GLU A 742 -33.20 12.17 15.23
CA GLU A 742 -34.63 12.46 15.07
C GLU A 742 -35.24 11.58 13.97
N PRO A 743 -36.40 10.94 14.20
CA PRO A 743 -37.11 10.23 13.17
C PRO A 743 -37.74 11.24 12.19
N VAL A 744 -37.58 11.00 10.92
CA VAL A 744 -38.14 11.79 9.82
C VAL A 744 -38.97 10.87 8.94
N GLU A 745 -40.11 11.35 8.50
CA GLU A 745 -40.95 10.64 7.55
C GLU A 745 -40.15 10.25 6.31
N VAL A 746 -40.26 9.00 5.89
CA VAL A 746 -39.53 8.50 4.71
C VAL A 746 -39.93 9.22 3.41
N SER A 747 -41.13 9.74 3.38
CA SER A 747 -41.69 10.55 2.28
C SER A 747 -41.12 11.96 2.20
N THR A 748 -40.61 12.50 3.31
CA THR A 748 -40.01 13.85 3.37
C THR A 748 -38.83 13.95 2.38
N PRO A 749 -38.64 15.08 1.70
CA PRO A 749 -37.46 15.28 0.84
C PRO A 749 -36.16 15.05 1.62
N ALA A 750 -35.12 14.62 0.93
CA ALA A 750 -33.81 14.41 1.56
C ALA A 750 -33.22 15.71 2.12
N SER A 751 -32.39 15.60 3.15
CA SER A 751 -31.72 16.78 3.75
C SER A 751 -30.93 17.61 2.73
N THR A 752 -30.40 16.99 1.68
CA THR A 752 -29.75 17.66 0.55
C THR A 752 -30.65 18.60 -0.25
N GLN A 753 -31.95 18.33 -0.29
CA GLN A 753 -32.96 19.12 -1.01
C GLN A 753 -33.55 20.21 -0.10
N LEU A 754 -33.63 19.94 1.20
CA LEU A 754 -34.16 20.88 2.19
C LEU A 754 -33.12 21.91 2.66
N LEU A 755 -31.86 21.70 2.36
CA LEU A 755 -30.80 22.59 2.81
C LEU A 755 -30.88 23.96 2.14
N GLU A 756 -30.99 25.01 2.95
CA GLU A 756 -31.06 26.39 2.49
C GLU A 756 -29.85 27.23 2.91
N LYS A 757 -29.48 27.19 4.18
CA LYS A 757 -28.46 28.06 4.77
C LYS A 757 -27.51 27.28 5.66
N ALA A 758 -26.35 27.89 5.92
CA ALA A 758 -25.46 27.45 6.97
C ALA A 758 -24.95 28.64 7.77
N GLU A 759 -24.77 28.40 9.07
CA GLU A 759 -24.13 29.34 9.98
C GLU A 759 -22.68 28.92 10.17
N TYR A 760 -21.79 29.90 10.05
CA TYR A 760 -20.37 29.69 10.21
C TYR A 760 -19.79 30.72 11.19
N GLN A 761 -18.78 30.27 11.93
CA GLN A 761 -17.84 31.17 12.61
C GLN A 761 -16.52 31.12 11.87
N ILE A 762 -15.99 32.27 11.51
CA ILE A 762 -14.68 32.41 10.88
C ILE A 762 -13.76 33.21 11.79
N ARG A 763 -12.52 32.76 11.87
CA ARG A 763 -11.46 33.48 12.56
C ARG A 763 -10.56 34.10 11.51
N VAL A 764 -10.43 35.40 11.59
CA VAL A 764 -9.74 36.22 10.60
C VAL A 764 -8.64 37.04 11.31
N ASP A 765 -7.48 37.10 10.67
CA ASP A 765 -6.34 37.96 11.02
C ASP A 765 -6.29 39.11 10.04
N SER A 766 -5.95 40.31 10.53
CA SER A 766 -5.75 41.48 9.71
C SER A 766 -4.31 41.98 9.80
N ALA A 767 -3.76 42.47 8.68
CA ALA A 767 -2.40 42.96 8.62
C ALA A 767 -2.15 44.16 9.59
N GLU A 768 -3.19 44.94 9.88
CA GLU A 768 -3.17 46.02 10.87
C GLU A 768 -4.24 45.75 11.93
N VAL A 769 -3.92 46.05 13.19
CA VAL A 769 -4.88 45.89 14.32
C VAL A 769 -6.10 46.77 14.07
N ALA A 770 -7.25 46.11 13.89
CA ALA A 770 -8.51 46.81 13.68
C ALA A 770 -9.38 46.82 14.95
N SER A 771 -9.85 47.99 15.34
CA SER A 771 -10.74 48.17 16.49
C SER A 771 -12.15 47.58 16.21
N LEU A 772 -12.87 47.30 17.28
CA LEU A 772 -14.28 46.88 17.20
C LEU A 772 -15.13 47.83 16.34
N ALA A 773 -14.89 49.14 16.47
CA ALA A 773 -15.63 50.17 15.72
C ALA A 773 -15.34 50.06 14.19
N GLN A 774 -14.10 49.77 13.79
CA GLN A 774 -13.74 49.58 12.37
C GLN A 774 -14.38 48.33 11.82
N TRP A 775 -14.36 47.22 12.56
CA TRP A 775 -15.06 45.98 12.13
C TRP A 775 -16.57 46.21 11.97
N GLN A 776 -17.20 46.99 12.88
CA GLN A 776 -18.61 47.37 12.76
C GLN A 776 -18.86 48.20 11.51
N GLU A 777 -17.99 49.16 11.22
CA GLU A 777 -18.10 50.02 10.02
C GLU A 777 -18.00 49.18 8.73
N TRP A 778 -17.06 48.24 8.66
CA TRP A 778 -16.90 47.37 7.48
C TRP A 778 -18.12 46.45 7.27
N ILE A 779 -18.65 45.88 8.34
CA ILE A 779 -19.84 45.02 8.27
C ILE A 779 -21.07 45.86 7.80
N GLU A 780 -21.27 47.06 8.33
CA GLU A 780 -22.36 47.92 7.88
C GLU A 780 -22.17 48.36 6.43
N ALA A 781 -20.97 48.64 6.01
CA ALA A 781 -20.67 48.96 4.60
C ALA A 781 -21.03 47.78 3.66
N ILE A 782 -20.84 46.54 4.09
CA ILE A 782 -21.28 45.36 3.33
C ILE A 782 -22.80 45.23 3.32
N LYS A 783 -23.46 45.47 4.47
CA LYS A 783 -24.93 45.35 4.63
C LYS A 783 -25.72 46.34 3.78
N ILE A 784 -25.22 47.56 3.63
CA ILE A 784 -25.84 48.62 2.87
C ILE A 784 -25.78 48.39 1.36
N LYS A 785 -24.72 47.71 0.85
CA LYS A 785 -24.62 47.44 -0.57
C LYS A 785 -25.64 46.40 -1.00
N THR A 786 -26.22 46.57 -2.18
CA THR A 786 -27.12 45.61 -2.82
C THR A 786 -26.42 44.60 -3.65
N GLU A 787 -25.25 44.92 -4.16
CA GLU A 787 -24.45 44.06 -5.03
C GLU A 787 -22.97 44.14 -4.70
N ILE A 788 -22.31 42.98 -4.61
CA ILE A 788 -20.84 42.85 -4.57
C ILE A 788 -20.47 41.67 -5.44
N TRP A 789 -19.84 41.98 -6.58
CA TRP A 789 -19.52 40.98 -7.60
C TRP A 789 -18.17 40.32 -7.36
N PHE A 790 -18.13 39.00 -7.58
CA PHE A 790 -16.94 38.17 -7.51
C PHE A 790 -16.79 37.36 -8.77
N GLU A 791 -15.60 37.36 -9.36
CA GLU A 791 -15.27 36.52 -10.52
C GLU A 791 -14.64 35.23 -10.08
N GLN A 792 -15.20 34.10 -10.50
CA GLN A 792 -14.65 32.80 -10.27
C GLN A 792 -14.46 32.04 -11.57
N THR A 793 -13.37 31.28 -11.66
CA THR A 793 -13.14 30.36 -12.77
C THR A 793 -13.68 28.99 -12.41
N THR A 794 -14.57 28.46 -13.23
CA THR A 794 -15.13 27.11 -13.04
C THR A 794 -14.08 26.04 -13.38
N LYS A 795 -14.30 24.79 -12.95
CA LYS A 795 -13.43 23.65 -13.29
C LYS A 795 -13.24 23.44 -14.80
N SER A 796 -14.17 23.92 -15.62
CA SER A 796 -14.08 23.90 -17.09
C SER A 796 -13.34 25.09 -17.70
N GLY A 797 -12.76 25.95 -16.87
CA GLY A 797 -12.02 27.15 -17.32
C GLY A 797 -12.90 28.34 -17.69
N LYS A 798 -14.23 28.28 -17.50
CA LYS A 798 -15.15 29.39 -17.77
C LYS A 798 -15.16 30.37 -16.59
N VAL A 799 -14.94 31.67 -16.86
CA VAL A 799 -15.12 32.74 -15.87
C VAL A 799 -16.62 33.03 -15.69
N GLN A 800 -17.06 33.09 -14.46
CA GLN A 800 -18.41 33.41 -14.06
C GLN A 800 -18.40 34.51 -12.99
N SER A 801 -19.19 35.55 -13.20
CA SER A 801 -19.40 36.59 -12.19
C SER A 801 -20.62 36.24 -11.34
N ILE A 802 -20.49 36.33 -10.03
CA ILE A 802 -21.54 36.02 -9.05
C ILE A 802 -21.70 37.17 -8.08
N ASN A 803 -22.96 37.49 -7.73
CA ASN A 803 -23.24 38.47 -6.67
C ASN A 803 -23.17 37.77 -5.31
N LEU A 804 -22.15 38.07 -4.50
CA LEU A 804 -21.96 37.47 -3.17
C LEU A 804 -22.90 38.07 -2.12
N ARG A 805 -23.34 39.32 -2.33
CA ARG A 805 -24.22 40.03 -1.35
C ARG A 805 -25.57 39.30 -1.21
N ASP A 806 -26.13 38.81 -2.29
CA ASP A 806 -27.41 38.05 -2.30
C ASP A 806 -27.34 36.73 -1.52
N ARG A 807 -26.12 36.24 -1.33
CA ARG A 807 -25.86 34.96 -0.65
C ARG A 807 -25.60 35.14 0.85
N LEU A 808 -25.40 36.35 1.32
CA LEU A 808 -25.13 36.66 2.72
C LEU A 808 -26.41 37.16 3.40
N PHE A 809 -26.91 36.42 4.40
CA PHE A 809 -28.12 36.74 5.14
C PHE A 809 -27.82 37.55 6.41
N ASP A 810 -26.78 37.19 7.13
CA ASP A 810 -26.33 37.92 8.33
C ASP A 810 -24.80 37.84 8.48
N LEU A 811 -24.23 38.84 9.13
CA LEU A 811 -22.83 38.93 9.48
C LEU A 811 -22.68 39.76 10.76
N THR A 812 -22.07 39.16 11.80
CA THR A 812 -21.94 39.74 13.12
C THR A 812 -20.54 39.47 13.69
N ILE A 813 -20.14 40.30 14.66
CA ILE A 813 -18.88 40.15 15.41
C ILE A 813 -19.17 39.30 16.65
N VAL A 814 -18.39 38.26 16.87
CA VAL A 814 -18.45 37.45 18.10
C VAL A 814 -17.41 37.94 19.10
N GLU A 815 -16.18 38.15 18.63
CA GLU A 815 -15.06 38.55 19.49
C GLU A 815 -14.03 39.31 18.66
N VAL A 816 -13.40 40.31 19.27
CA VAL A 816 -12.27 41.04 18.69
C VAL A 816 -11.12 40.99 19.69
N ASP A 817 -9.99 40.45 19.28
CA ASP A 817 -8.74 40.45 20.02
C ASP A 817 -7.67 41.23 19.25
N GLU A 818 -6.54 41.55 19.90
CA GLU A 818 -5.44 42.32 19.28
C GLU A 818 -4.86 41.69 18.03
N LEU A 819 -4.92 40.35 17.91
CA LEU A 819 -4.32 39.57 16.81
C LEU A 819 -5.35 38.93 15.88
N GLN A 820 -6.60 38.80 16.27
CA GLN A 820 -7.59 38.05 15.48
C GLN A 820 -9.03 38.46 15.83
N THR A 821 -9.90 38.34 14.86
CA THR A 821 -11.33 38.61 15.05
C THR A 821 -12.15 37.37 14.69
N VAL A 822 -13.12 37.06 15.54
CA VAL A 822 -14.09 36.00 15.30
C VAL A 822 -15.39 36.60 14.80
N LEU A 823 -15.79 36.23 13.61
CA LEU A 823 -17.03 36.70 12.98
C LEU A 823 -17.97 35.51 12.80
N GLN A 824 -19.26 35.75 12.93
CA GLN A 824 -20.31 34.80 12.64
C GLN A 824 -21.10 35.26 11.43
N TYR A 825 -21.39 34.38 10.48
CA TYR A 825 -22.23 34.69 9.35
C TYR A 825 -23.22 33.58 9.06
N ILE A 826 -24.38 33.98 8.48
CA ILE A 826 -25.37 33.08 7.89
C ILE A 826 -25.33 33.29 6.38
N GLY A 827 -25.02 32.27 5.67
CA GLY A 827 -24.95 32.31 4.21
C GLY A 827 -25.78 31.23 3.51
N SER A 828 -26.05 31.44 2.23
CA SER A 828 -26.70 30.42 1.38
C SER A 828 -25.85 29.17 1.34
N CYS A 829 -26.47 28.01 1.53
CA CYS A 829 -25.80 26.69 1.51
C CYS A 829 -26.57 25.67 0.63
N ARG A 830 -27.26 26.15 -0.38
CA ARG A 830 -28.00 25.28 -1.28
C ARG A 830 -27.10 24.48 -2.19
N ASN A 831 -27.52 23.28 -2.53
CA ASN A 831 -26.77 22.39 -3.45
C ASN A 831 -27.01 22.74 -4.95
N ASP A 832 -27.59 23.89 -5.23
CA ASP A 832 -27.86 24.43 -6.58
C ASP A 832 -26.72 25.33 -7.13
N GLY A 833 -25.59 25.43 -6.41
CA GLY A 833 -24.46 26.26 -6.77
C GLY A 833 -24.49 27.67 -6.18
N THR A 834 -25.47 28.01 -5.32
CA THR A 834 -25.58 29.33 -4.66
C THR A 834 -24.89 29.35 -3.28
N LEU A 835 -23.92 28.50 -3.04
CA LEU A 835 -23.16 28.42 -1.80
C LEU A 835 -22.34 29.70 -1.54
N LEU A 836 -22.44 30.28 -0.32
CA LEU A 836 -21.55 31.30 0.18
C LEU A 836 -20.44 30.63 1.01
N ARG A 837 -19.23 30.63 0.49
CA ARG A 837 -18.07 30.03 1.16
C ARG A 837 -17.39 31.01 2.13
N PRO A 838 -16.65 30.52 3.14
CA PRO A 838 -15.89 31.38 4.07
C PRO A 838 -14.92 32.35 3.37
N ASP A 839 -14.21 31.88 2.33
CA ASP A 839 -13.31 32.72 1.51
C ASP A 839 -14.07 33.85 0.78
N HIS A 840 -15.32 33.64 0.39
CA HIS A 840 -16.16 34.69 -0.18
C HIS A 840 -16.50 35.77 0.88
N VAL A 841 -16.69 35.38 2.14
CA VAL A 841 -16.95 36.36 3.23
C VAL A 841 -15.71 37.17 3.53
N VAL A 842 -14.53 36.56 3.54
CA VAL A 842 -13.25 37.25 3.66
C VAL A 842 -13.09 38.26 2.52
N TYR A 843 -13.35 37.85 1.27
CA TYR A 843 -13.35 38.80 0.15
C TYR A 843 -14.30 39.97 0.32
N LEU A 844 -15.54 39.75 0.83
CA LEU A 844 -16.47 40.83 1.12
C LEU A 844 -15.90 41.84 2.14
N LEU A 845 -15.22 41.35 3.16
CA LEU A 845 -14.57 42.15 4.19
C LEU A 845 -13.34 42.89 3.62
N GLU A 846 -12.55 42.31 2.78
CA GLU A 846 -11.42 42.95 2.08
C GLU A 846 -11.88 44.08 1.17
N GLN A 847 -13.03 43.90 0.50
CA GLN A 847 -13.64 44.96 -0.32
C GLN A 847 -14.20 46.14 0.52
N ALA A 848 -14.55 45.90 1.77
CA ALA A 848 -15.04 46.94 2.69
C ALA A 848 -13.89 47.61 3.44
N SER A 849 -12.89 46.84 3.89
CA SER A 849 -11.75 47.33 4.68
C SER A 849 -10.64 47.93 3.83
N GLN A 850 -10.51 47.52 2.56
CA GLN A 850 -9.36 47.78 1.69
C GLN A 850 -8.04 47.24 2.29
N GLN A 851 -8.11 46.20 3.13
CA GLN A 851 -6.98 45.52 3.76
C GLN A 851 -6.94 44.06 3.32
N GLU A 852 -5.78 43.46 3.30
CA GLU A 852 -5.61 42.04 3.13
C GLU A 852 -5.97 41.32 4.44
N LEU A 853 -6.87 40.35 4.36
CA LEU A 853 -7.34 39.57 5.51
C LEU A 853 -7.00 38.10 5.33
N ARG A 854 -6.53 37.46 6.38
CA ARG A 854 -6.19 36.04 6.35
C ARG A 854 -7.21 35.22 7.14
N LEU A 855 -7.81 34.23 6.46
CA LEU A 855 -8.67 33.23 7.10
C LEU A 855 -7.82 32.25 7.90
N LEU A 856 -7.95 32.23 9.21
CA LEU A 856 -7.17 31.33 10.09
C LEU A 856 -7.91 30.01 10.35
N HIS A 857 -9.23 30.10 10.59
CA HIS A 857 -10.05 28.93 10.90
C HIS A 857 -11.49 29.14 10.47
N THR A 858 -12.14 28.04 10.15
CA THR A 858 -13.57 27.97 9.83
C THR A 858 -14.25 26.93 10.69
N HIS A 859 -15.35 27.30 11.33
CA HIS A 859 -16.24 26.39 12.04
C HIS A 859 -17.66 26.53 11.50
N ARG A 860 -18.29 25.43 11.06
CA ARG A 860 -19.70 25.40 10.67
C ARG A 860 -20.55 25.11 11.90
N SER A 861 -21.23 26.11 12.45
CA SER A 861 -22.03 25.98 13.68
C SER A 861 -23.27 25.13 13.45
N GLN A 862 -23.95 25.32 12.30
CA GLN A 862 -25.11 24.49 11.95
C GLN A 862 -25.48 24.60 10.46
N LEU A 863 -26.14 23.55 9.98
CA LEU A 863 -26.89 23.53 8.73
C LEU A 863 -28.36 23.84 9.02
N ILE A 864 -29.00 24.71 8.21
CA ILE A 864 -30.36 25.16 8.38
C ILE A 864 -31.18 24.64 7.19
N LEU A 865 -32.14 23.79 7.50
CA LEU A 865 -33.06 23.22 6.51
C LEU A 865 -34.25 24.15 6.33
N ALA A 866 -34.89 24.11 5.14
CA ALA A 866 -36.18 24.73 4.92
C ALA A 866 -37.19 24.19 5.95
N SER A 867 -37.94 25.03 6.57
CA SER A 867 -39.10 24.62 7.36
C SER A 867 -40.15 24.00 6.41
N ASP A 868 -40.65 22.83 6.74
CA ASP A 868 -41.74 22.19 6.02
C ASP A 868 -42.98 23.09 6.02
#